data_f3efc2920718e9584b974bcccf2029ee
#
_entry.id   f3efc2920718e9584b974bcccf2029ee
#
_cell.length_a   1.000
_cell.length_b   1.000
_cell.length_c   1.000
_cell.angle_alpha   90.00
_cell.angle_beta   90.00
_cell.angle_gamma   90.00
#
_symmetry.space_group_name_H-M   'P 1'
#
loop_
_entity.id
_entity.type
_entity.pdbx_description
1 polymer ?
#
loop_
_entity_poly.entity_id
_entity_poly.type
_entity_poly.pdbx_seq_one_letter_code
_entity_poly.pdbx_strand_id
1 'polypeptide(L)'
;MRMEKAFTACALAFALLLTVPQTAFACTGVIVGSDLTKDGSTIFGRTEDLETNHNKAYVIHEAGKYKKGDVIRDVSYSEKNGYTYTCTKDSYRYTAVNDTTPEYGIFDEAGFNEKGLIVDMTVSANANEAVLKVDPLLDGEGDKPAGISEAIMPTVVLSQCATPEEAIRLLASEVAKKGAAEGNCFVVANKSDLWYMEIYTGHQFLAMCYPKDKFSVFPNTFWINQVKLEKDEETEDYYVSKDKNYIYSKGLFETAEKADTFKGTRGQTNDQNFDIDGTIQARESYAESEVDIRDASRAASGIKVLNPSASASINDKAFPFLQKAAAKSISLEQVLSFTRNRFDGKLPTNDTGEKGYYPIGNRNVMEAHVFQIPKNATNEFPAVQYMALGSTLVSPFVPYYPNQNGGAKAAVNSSNEYTNESLYWTAMDVLHMVETNRAKYQPIVDAKLNPLQKEILKAVSLKDQGAKANTEISVTYGTKAHEMLLGVQKELKADLLKNGYTSASEKVRRVLPGNAAYLTVPANVTDTVWKIAINGKTHDMTITDAYGNPVKVPAGVKLQVSVKKKAFETLKPTFYGQKIHAVLKNDQLYVFDVSVADNSVVRYSGTDRYAVNAKTVEALKDSENVVLTSGVAYADALMAVPYAKTVNAPVLLVQKTQVPEATQQALKAMTKAKTVTIIGGANTIAKTVEKDLHTVVKAEVKRISASDRFALSAEVAKVFKEPKTAMIANGLVPTDALTSGPVSQQKEFPILLVAKKGFDAKVESYLKNIKSLKKAILVGGKASISEESEKAIAGFLK
;
A
#
# COMPACT_ATOMS: atom_id res chain seq x y z
N MET A 1 -15.97 46.77 9.14
CA MET A 1 -15.26 46.36 10.39
C MET A 1 -15.79 45.07 11.07
N ARG A 2 -16.87 44.45 10.62
CA ARG A 2 -17.35 43.13 11.11
C ARG A 2 -17.18 41.96 10.11
N MET A 3 -16.84 42.27 8.86
CA MET A 3 -16.56 41.23 7.85
C MET A 3 -15.07 40.85 7.76
N GLU A 4 -14.17 41.76 8.11
CA GLU A 4 -12.71 41.44 8.08
C GLU A 4 -12.23 40.51 9.21
N LYS A 5 -12.95 40.47 10.35
CA LYS A 5 -12.64 39.54 11.45
C LYS A 5 -13.11 38.12 11.22
N ALA A 6 -14.05 37.91 10.27
CA ALA A 6 -14.48 36.53 9.91
C ALA A 6 -13.53 35.86 8.92
N PHE A 7 -12.86 36.65 8.05
CA PHE A 7 -11.87 36.09 7.12
C PHE A 7 -10.56 35.72 7.80
N THR A 8 -10.13 36.45 8.83
CA THR A 8 -8.91 36.15 9.58
C THR A 8 -9.07 34.92 10.50
N ALA A 9 -10.29 34.68 10.97
CA ALA A 9 -10.56 33.49 11.80
C ALA A 9 -10.66 32.19 10.97
N CYS A 10 -11.15 32.27 9.72
CA CYS A 10 -11.15 31.14 8.79
C CYS A 10 -9.75 30.83 8.25
N ALA A 11 -8.91 31.83 8.02
CA ALA A 11 -7.53 31.61 7.57
C ALA A 11 -6.64 31.00 8.67
N LEU A 12 -6.87 31.33 9.97
CA LEU A 12 -6.17 30.69 11.09
C LEU A 12 -6.72 29.28 11.39
N ALA A 13 -7.98 28.99 11.10
CA ALA A 13 -8.53 27.64 11.26
C ALA A 13 -8.11 26.70 10.12
N PHE A 14 -7.80 27.23 8.92
CA PHE A 14 -7.26 26.46 7.80
C PHE A 14 -5.75 26.21 7.92
N ALA A 15 -5.00 27.09 8.59
CA ALA A 15 -3.58 26.89 8.86
C ALA A 15 -3.29 25.93 10.02
N LEU A 16 -4.30 25.56 10.84
CA LEU A 16 -4.17 24.60 11.94
C LEU A 16 -4.63 23.18 11.54
N LEU A 17 -5.07 22.96 10.30
CA LEU A 17 -5.49 21.66 9.76
C LEU A 17 -4.44 21.02 8.83
N LEU A 18 -3.25 21.60 8.70
CA LEU A 18 -2.18 21.10 7.85
C LEU A 18 -0.91 20.66 8.61
N THR A 19 -1.01 20.43 9.92
CA THR A 19 0.01 19.68 10.64
C THR A 19 -0.62 18.42 11.21
N VAL A 20 -1.01 17.49 10.36
CA VAL A 20 -0.87 16.09 10.70
C VAL A 20 0.64 15.89 10.77
N PRO A 21 1.25 15.53 11.91
CA PRO A 21 2.64 15.11 11.89
C PRO A 21 2.67 13.93 10.92
N GLN A 22 3.34 14.08 9.78
CA GLN A 22 3.79 12.92 9.04
C GLN A 22 4.52 12.09 10.05
N THR A 23 3.99 10.91 10.37
CA THR A 23 4.69 9.90 11.14
C THR A 23 5.95 9.61 10.34
N ALA A 24 7.06 10.19 10.74
CA ALA A 24 8.32 10.08 10.04
C ALA A 24 8.73 8.61 10.16
N PHE A 25 8.60 7.89 9.08
CA PHE A 25 9.11 6.54 8.90
C PHE A 25 10.63 6.58 9.06
N ALA A 26 11.24 5.52 9.54
CA ALA A 26 12.57 5.61 10.12
C ALA A 26 13.50 4.48 9.70
N CYS A 27 13.69 4.28 8.39
CA CYS A 27 14.65 3.33 7.84
C CYS A 27 16.07 3.53 8.35
N THR A 28 16.89 2.48 8.40
CA THR A 28 18.29 2.59 8.79
C THR A 28 19.16 1.72 7.90
N GLY A 29 20.00 2.36 7.10
CA GLY A 29 20.93 1.70 6.23
C GLY A 29 22.30 1.44 6.88
N VAL A 30 23.00 0.45 6.35
CA VAL A 30 24.37 0.06 6.74
C VAL A 30 25.19 -0.33 5.51
N ILE A 31 26.44 0.12 5.45
CA ILE A 31 27.43 -0.34 4.46
C ILE A 31 28.71 -0.69 5.21
N VAL A 32 29.32 -1.84 4.85
CA VAL A 32 30.61 -2.27 5.39
C VAL A 32 31.50 -2.68 4.22
N GLY A 33 32.56 -1.96 4.00
CA GLY A 33 33.55 -2.24 2.96
C GLY A 33 34.33 -3.52 3.22
N SER A 34 34.78 -4.17 2.14
CA SER A 34 35.41 -5.50 2.15
C SER A 34 36.65 -5.62 3.01
N ASP A 35 37.39 -4.53 3.20
CA ASP A 35 38.61 -4.55 4.01
C ASP A 35 38.34 -4.65 5.50
N LEU A 36 37.11 -4.30 5.91
CA LEU A 36 36.67 -4.33 7.31
C LEU A 36 36.01 -5.65 7.70
N THR A 37 35.52 -6.43 6.74
CA THR A 37 34.82 -7.69 7.04
C THR A 37 35.77 -8.85 7.24
N LYS A 38 35.37 -9.80 8.10
CA LYS A 38 36.21 -10.96 8.48
C LYS A 38 36.57 -11.87 7.32
N ASP A 39 35.65 -12.00 6.35
CA ASP A 39 35.76 -12.88 5.18
C ASP A 39 36.11 -12.15 3.87
N GLY A 40 36.26 -10.82 3.93
CA GLY A 40 36.54 -10.00 2.77
C GLY A 40 35.32 -9.73 1.87
N SER A 41 34.14 -10.00 2.35
CA SER A 41 32.88 -9.63 1.67
C SER A 41 32.61 -8.12 1.79
N THR A 42 31.95 -7.51 0.82
CA THR A 42 31.26 -6.24 1.03
C THR A 42 29.85 -6.54 1.54
N ILE A 43 29.41 -5.85 2.59
CA ILE A 43 28.09 -6.08 3.19
C ILE A 43 27.33 -4.76 3.24
N PHE A 44 26.07 -4.76 2.79
CA PHE A 44 25.19 -3.59 2.92
C PHE A 44 23.73 -4.03 2.99
N GLY A 45 22.88 -3.16 3.47
CA GLY A 45 21.45 -3.40 3.59
C GLY A 45 20.78 -2.41 4.52
N ARG A 46 19.53 -2.62 4.82
CA ARG A 46 18.74 -1.72 5.69
C ARG A 46 17.61 -2.43 6.45
N THR A 47 17.05 -1.72 7.40
CA THR A 47 15.68 -1.95 7.89
C THR A 47 14.74 -1.00 7.17
N GLU A 48 13.55 -1.48 6.82
CA GLU A 48 12.47 -0.66 6.34
C GLU A 48 11.42 -0.50 7.42
N ASP A 49 11.16 0.75 7.76
CA ASP A 49 10.25 1.11 8.84
C ASP A 49 9.07 1.91 8.26
N LEU A 50 7.91 1.28 8.20
CA LEU A 50 6.66 1.91 7.76
C LEU A 50 5.49 1.53 8.68
N GLU A 51 4.28 1.78 8.23
CA GLU A 51 3.07 1.28 8.87
C GLU A 51 2.94 -0.23 8.71
N THR A 52 2.54 -0.93 9.75
CA THR A 52 2.55 -2.41 9.79
C THR A 52 1.48 -3.11 8.94
N ASN A 53 0.77 -2.36 8.11
CA ASN A 53 -0.25 -2.86 7.18
C ASN A 53 0.24 -3.08 5.74
N HIS A 54 1.55 -2.99 5.50
CA HIS A 54 2.17 -3.23 4.19
C HIS A 54 2.71 -4.64 4.08
N ASN A 55 2.11 -5.48 3.25
CA ASN A 55 2.66 -6.82 3.02
C ASN A 55 3.92 -6.76 2.17
N LYS A 56 4.95 -7.45 2.63
CA LYS A 56 6.22 -7.63 1.92
C LYS A 56 6.35 -9.07 1.44
N ALA A 57 6.75 -9.24 0.18
CA ALA A 57 6.93 -10.56 -0.42
C ALA A 57 8.18 -10.61 -1.31
N TYR A 58 8.74 -11.81 -1.44
CA TYR A 58 9.79 -12.06 -2.42
C TYR A 58 9.19 -12.30 -3.80
N VAL A 59 9.71 -11.61 -4.81
CA VAL A 59 9.23 -11.71 -6.19
C VAL A 59 10.35 -11.97 -7.18
N ILE A 60 9.99 -12.59 -8.30
CA ILE A 60 10.87 -12.80 -9.47
C ILE A 60 10.20 -12.17 -10.67
N HIS A 61 10.91 -11.28 -11.34
CA HIS A 61 10.49 -10.68 -12.60
C HIS A 61 11.30 -11.30 -13.74
N GLU A 62 10.60 -11.95 -14.64
CA GLU A 62 11.24 -12.63 -15.77
C GLU A 62 11.81 -11.64 -16.80
N ALA A 63 12.86 -12.04 -17.51
CA ALA A 63 13.46 -11.25 -18.58
C ALA A 63 12.43 -10.91 -19.68
N GLY A 64 12.46 -9.67 -20.15
CA GLY A 64 11.55 -9.21 -21.18
C GLY A 64 10.11 -8.97 -20.70
N LYS A 65 9.88 -8.83 -19.40
CA LYS A 65 8.62 -8.33 -18.82
C LYS A 65 8.24 -6.97 -19.42
N TYR A 66 9.22 -6.09 -19.58
CA TYR A 66 9.10 -4.84 -20.31
C TYR A 66 9.94 -4.96 -21.61
N LYS A 67 9.37 -4.57 -22.74
CA LYS A 67 10.07 -4.54 -24.02
C LYS A 67 10.68 -3.16 -24.27
N LYS A 68 11.68 -3.08 -25.14
CA LYS A 68 12.19 -1.80 -25.62
C LYS A 68 11.04 -0.93 -26.15
N GLY A 69 10.91 0.29 -25.63
CA GLY A 69 9.84 1.23 -25.94
C GLY A 69 8.61 1.15 -25.02
N ASP A 70 8.49 0.13 -24.17
CA ASP A 70 7.44 0.08 -23.16
C ASP A 70 7.67 1.17 -22.12
N VAL A 71 6.58 1.59 -21.49
CA VAL A 71 6.59 2.63 -20.46
C VAL A 71 6.36 2.02 -19.09
N ILE A 72 7.36 2.13 -18.22
CA ILE A 72 7.22 1.84 -16.79
C ILE A 72 6.62 3.09 -16.13
N ARG A 73 5.53 2.92 -15.39
CA ARG A 73 4.82 4.00 -14.71
C ARG A 73 5.02 3.88 -13.21
N ASP A 74 5.22 4.99 -12.56
CA ASP A 74 5.12 5.07 -11.12
C ASP A 74 3.67 4.89 -10.71
N VAL A 75 3.39 3.79 -10.00
CA VAL A 75 2.06 3.45 -9.49
C VAL A 75 1.97 3.62 -7.98
N SER A 76 3.10 3.94 -7.33
CA SER A 76 3.12 4.33 -5.94
C SER A 76 2.44 5.68 -5.78
N TYR A 77 1.83 5.92 -4.65
CA TYR A 77 1.05 7.14 -4.44
C TYR A 77 -0.06 7.35 -5.48
N SER A 78 -0.35 6.31 -6.25
CA SER A 78 -1.44 6.14 -7.20
C SER A 78 -1.73 7.34 -8.12
N GLU A 79 -2.67 7.85 -8.46
CA GLU A 79 -3.09 8.80 -9.49
C GLU A 79 -2.37 10.18 -9.45
N LYS A 80 -1.50 10.46 -8.47
CA LYS A 80 -0.88 11.79 -8.28
C LYS A 80 0.50 11.90 -8.90
N ASN A 81 1.35 10.87 -8.77
CA ASN A 81 2.66 10.89 -9.40
C ASN A 81 2.56 10.36 -10.84
N GLY A 82 2.70 11.25 -11.81
CA GLY A 82 2.65 10.96 -13.24
C GLY A 82 3.98 10.55 -13.86
N TYR A 83 5.03 10.28 -13.07
CA TYR A 83 6.34 9.93 -13.59
C TYR A 83 6.29 8.66 -14.44
N THR A 84 7.03 8.68 -15.55
CA THR A 84 7.17 7.54 -16.46
C THR A 84 8.59 7.40 -16.95
N TYR A 85 9.02 6.15 -17.11
CA TYR A 85 10.29 5.81 -17.74
C TYR A 85 10.04 4.97 -19.01
N THR A 86 10.64 5.35 -20.14
CA THR A 86 10.56 4.58 -21.40
C THR A 86 11.76 3.64 -21.47
N CYS A 87 11.50 2.34 -21.58
CA CYS A 87 12.53 1.31 -21.63
C CYS A 87 13.42 1.46 -22.87
N THR A 88 14.72 1.51 -22.66
CA THR A 88 15.72 1.62 -23.74
C THR A 88 16.12 0.29 -24.35
N LYS A 89 15.84 -0.80 -23.61
CA LYS A 89 16.09 -2.22 -23.97
C LYS A 89 15.01 -3.11 -23.37
N ASP A 90 14.95 -4.37 -23.77
CA ASP A 90 14.16 -5.39 -23.07
C ASP A 90 14.68 -5.55 -21.65
N SER A 91 13.77 -5.70 -20.66
CA SER A 91 14.13 -5.79 -19.25
C SER A 91 14.91 -7.06 -18.94
N TYR A 92 15.91 -6.92 -18.08
CA TYR A 92 16.61 -8.06 -17.49
C TYR A 92 15.70 -8.85 -16.56
N ARG A 93 16.02 -10.14 -16.34
CA ARG A 93 15.44 -10.89 -15.23
C ARG A 93 16.02 -10.36 -13.93
N TYR A 94 15.15 -10.13 -12.94
CA TYR A 94 15.59 -9.71 -11.61
C TYR A 94 14.68 -10.26 -10.51
N THR A 95 15.20 -10.28 -9.29
CA THR A 95 14.47 -10.62 -8.08
C THR A 95 14.40 -9.41 -7.18
N ALA A 96 13.33 -9.32 -6.38
CA ALA A 96 13.18 -8.24 -5.42
C ALA A 96 12.39 -8.67 -4.18
N VAL A 97 12.53 -7.92 -3.10
CA VAL A 97 11.48 -7.75 -2.11
C VAL A 97 10.58 -6.62 -2.58
N ASN A 98 9.27 -6.83 -2.54
CA ASN A 98 8.34 -5.79 -2.96
C ASN A 98 7.29 -5.49 -1.89
N ASP A 99 6.80 -4.27 -1.91
CA ASP A 99 5.54 -3.90 -1.26
C ASP A 99 4.38 -4.36 -2.14
N THR A 100 3.43 -5.08 -1.56
CA THR A 100 2.27 -5.61 -2.29
C THR A 100 0.98 -4.89 -1.93
N THR A 101 1.06 -3.74 -1.26
CA THR A 101 -0.10 -3.00 -0.76
C THR A 101 -0.70 -2.11 -1.86
N PRO A 102 -1.92 -2.43 -2.38
CA PRO A 102 -2.47 -1.72 -3.54
C PRO A 102 -2.75 -0.23 -3.30
N GLU A 103 -2.99 0.18 -2.06
CA GLU A 103 -3.25 1.58 -1.68
C GLU A 103 -2.05 2.49 -1.94
N TYR A 104 -0.84 1.91 -1.87
CA TYR A 104 0.43 2.63 -2.09
C TYR A 104 1.06 2.29 -3.44
N GLY A 105 0.40 1.43 -4.24
CA GLY A 105 0.97 0.82 -5.42
C GLY A 105 1.83 -0.40 -5.08
N ILE A 106 2.06 -1.26 -6.07
CA ILE A 106 2.95 -2.42 -5.93
C ILE A 106 4.29 -2.04 -6.52
N PHE A 107 5.34 -2.01 -5.71
CA PHE A 107 6.67 -1.57 -6.12
C PHE A 107 7.78 -2.43 -5.51
N ASP A 108 8.91 -2.46 -6.21
CA ASP A 108 10.11 -3.20 -5.80
C ASP A 108 11.00 -2.30 -4.93
N GLU A 109 11.70 -2.89 -3.95
CA GLU A 109 12.53 -2.13 -3.03
C GLU A 109 14.01 -2.47 -3.10
N ALA A 110 14.35 -3.75 -3.06
CA ALA A 110 15.73 -4.20 -3.10
C ALA A 110 15.84 -5.56 -3.78
N GLY A 111 16.92 -5.80 -4.48
CA GLY A 111 17.14 -7.08 -5.17
C GLY A 111 18.37 -7.10 -6.04
N PHE A 112 18.44 -8.08 -6.92
CA PHE A 112 19.54 -8.21 -7.88
C PHE A 112 19.04 -8.74 -9.23
N ASN A 113 19.74 -8.33 -10.30
CA ASN A 113 19.40 -8.79 -11.64
C ASN A 113 20.39 -9.83 -12.20
N GLU A 114 20.06 -10.41 -13.35
CA GLU A 114 20.87 -11.41 -14.05
C GLU A 114 22.22 -10.90 -14.57
N LYS A 115 22.48 -9.61 -14.53
CA LYS A 115 23.77 -8.99 -14.87
C LYS A 115 24.71 -8.84 -13.67
N GLY A 116 24.22 -9.20 -12.51
CA GLY A 116 24.96 -9.10 -11.25
C GLY A 116 24.88 -7.71 -10.60
N LEU A 117 23.95 -6.86 -11.04
CA LEU A 117 23.64 -5.61 -10.38
C LEU A 117 22.77 -5.87 -9.15
N ILE A 118 23.10 -5.22 -8.04
CA ILE A 118 22.40 -5.28 -6.75
C ILE A 118 21.92 -3.88 -6.42
N VAL A 119 20.67 -3.76 -6.02
CA VAL A 119 20.01 -2.49 -5.65
C VAL A 119 19.44 -2.59 -4.25
N ASP A 120 19.66 -1.56 -3.46
CA ASP A 120 19.02 -1.31 -2.18
C ASP A 120 18.49 0.13 -2.18
N MET A 121 17.22 0.28 -2.25
CA MET A 121 16.49 1.53 -2.08
C MET A 121 15.96 1.57 -0.64
N THR A 122 15.81 2.56 0.07
CA THR A 122 16.65 3.65 0.47
C THR A 122 16.16 4.17 1.81
N VAL A 123 16.80 5.17 2.20
CA VAL A 123 16.44 5.90 3.40
C VAL A 123 15.94 7.26 2.94
N SER A 124 14.64 7.50 3.03
CA SER A 124 14.06 8.82 2.76
C SER A 124 14.73 9.87 3.63
N ALA A 125 15.09 11.01 3.05
CA ALA A 125 15.78 12.08 3.73
C ALA A 125 15.18 13.44 3.36
N ASN A 126 15.18 14.38 4.30
CA ASN A 126 14.59 15.70 4.08
C ASN A 126 15.70 16.75 3.92
N ALA A 127 15.57 17.55 2.85
CA ALA A 127 16.37 18.74 2.67
C ALA A 127 15.82 19.91 3.50
N ASN A 128 16.69 20.88 3.81
CA ASN A 128 16.26 22.09 4.48
C ASN A 128 15.34 22.94 3.59
N GLU A 129 14.44 23.71 4.22
CA GLU A 129 13.46 24.52 3.50
C GLU A 129 14.08 25.56 2.55
N ALA A 130 15.28 26.03 2.83
CA ALA A 130 15.91 27.07 2.03
C ALA A 130 16.30 26.55 0.64
N VAL A 131 16.94 25.38 0.56
CA VAL A 131 17.25 24.75 -0.74
C VAL A 131 16.00 24.30 -1.48
N LEU A 132 14.95 23.83 -0.76
CA LEU A 132 13.68 23.46 -1.38
C LEU A 132 12.89 24.65 -1.96
N LYS A 133 13.12 25.89 -1.47
CA LYS A 133 12.59 27.10 -2.09
C LYS A 133 13.29 27.45 -3.41
N VAL A 134 14.57 27.07 -3.56
CA VAL A 134 15.35 27.31 -4.77
C VAL A 134 15.09 26.22 -5.83
N ASP A 135 15.07 24.97 -5.40
CA ASP A 135 14.85 23.80 -6.24
C ASP A 135 13.88 22.83 -5.56
N PRO A 136 12.56 23.03 -5.74
CA PRO A 136 11.53 22.25 -5.07
C PRO A 136 11.46 20.81 -5.59
N LEU A 137 11.06 19.91 -4.73
CA LEU A 137 10.69 18.54 -5.11
C LEU A 137 9.48 18.54 -6.07
N LEU A 138 9.47 17.60 -6.98
CA LEU A 138 8.46 17.46 -8.03
C LEU A 138 7.52 16.28 -7.71
N ASP A 139 6.68 16.47 -6.70
CA ASP A 139 5.81 15.45 -6.12
C ASP A 139 4.54 15.14 -6.93
N GLY A 140 4.32 15.84 -8.06
CA GLY A 140 3.13 15.68 -8.90
C GLY A 140 1.85 16.24 -8.28
N GLU A 141 1.92 16.96 -7.15
CA GLU A 141 0.74 17.58 -6.53
C GLU A 141 0.35 18.90 -7.20
N GLY A 142 -0.95 19.04 -7.50
CA GLY A 142 -1.48 20.21 -8.21
C GLY A 142 -0.98 20.29 -9.65
N ASP A 143 -0.38 21.43 -10.02
CA ASP A 143 0.19 21.69 -11.35
C ASP A 143 1.69 21.35 -11.44
N LYS A 144 2.28 20.72 -10.41
CA LYS A 144 3.69 20.36 -10.41
C LYS A 144 3.94 19.14 -11.29
N PRO A 145 5.03 19.11 -12.07
CA PRO A 145 5.45 17.90 -12.77
C PRO A 145 5.81 16.80 -11.76
N ALA A 146 5.74 15.56 -12.21
CA ALA A 146 6.10 14.39 -11.43
C ALA A 146 7.57 14.02 -11.67
N GLY A 147 8.40 14.10 -10.64
CA GLY A 147 9.76 13.60 -10.62
C GLY A 147 9.82 12.10 -10.32
N ILE A 148 11.02 11.52 -10.46
CA ILE A 148 11.24 10.10 -10.12
C ILE A 148 11.12 9.90 -8.61
N SER A 149 10.36 8.87 -8.18
CA SER A 149 10.17 8.53 -6.77
C SER A 149 11.00 7.31 -6.34
N GLU A 150 11.14 7.12 -5.03
CA GLU A 150 11.72 5.92 -4.42
C GLU A 150 11.11 4.63 -4.99
N ALA A 151 9.81 4.58 -5.04
CA ALA A 151 9.08 3.38 -5.41
C ALA A 151 9.33 2.88 -6.85
N ILE A 152 9.73 3.73 -7.78
CA ILE A 152 9.98 3.31 -9.17
C ILE A 152 11.46 3.08 -9.49
N MET A 153 12.37 3.72 -8.73
CA MET A 153 13.81 3.63 -9.01
C MET A 153 14.34 2.19 -9.07
N PRO A 154 14.04 1.29 -8.12
CA PRO A 154 14.52 -0.09 -8.17
C PRO A 154 14.05 -0.85 -9.41
N THR A 155 12.79 -0.73 -9.76
CA THR A 155 12.22 -1.37 -10.94
C THR A 155 12.93 -0.91 -12.23
N VAL A 156 13.15 0.40 -12.37
CA VAL A 156 13.86 0.96 -13.53
C VAL A 156 15.31 0.47 -13.55
N VAL A 157 16.04 0.59 -12.45
CA VAL A 157 17.46 0.25 -12.38
C VAL A 157 17.69 -1.24 -12.55
N LEU A 158 16.97 -2.11 -11.82
CA LEU A 158 17.12 -3.57 -11.93
C LEU A 158 16.75 -4.08 -13.32
N SER A 159 15.75 -3.48 -13.97
CA SER A 159 15.29 -3.91 -15.30
C SER A 159 16.18 -3.39 -16.44
N GLN A 160 16.85 -2.24 -16.27
CA GLN A 160 17.48 -1.55 -17.39
C GLN A 160 19.01 -1.40 -17.25
N CYS A 161 19.62 -1.57 -16.09
CA CYS A 161 21.05 -1.34 -15.87
C CYS A 161 21.80 -2.65 -15.63
N ALA A 162 23.07 -2.71 -16.10
CA ALA A 162 23.94 -3.87 -15.92
C ALA A 162 25.07 -3.63 -14.90
N THR A 163 25.41 -2.36 -14.63
CA THR A 163 26.49 -2.00 -13.73
C THR A 163 26.07 -0.86 -12.79
N PRO A 164 26.71 -0.73 -11.62
CA PRO A 164 26.43 0.37 -10.69
C PRO A 164 26.64 1.74 -11.33
N GLU A 165 27.69 1.92 -12.12
CA GLU A 165 27.93 3.20 -12.79
C GLU A 165 26.83 3.52 -13.81
N GLU A 166 26.36 2.51 -14.63
CA GLU A 166 25.22 2.69 -15.53
C GLU A 166 23.97 3.11 -14.76
N ALA A 167 23.72 2.52 -13.59
CA ALA A 167 22.59 2.86 -12.75
C ALA A 167 22.65 4.30 -12.22
N ILE A 168 23.80 4.72 -11.68
CA ILE A 168 24.00 6.09 -11.17
C ILE A 168 23.88 7.10 -12.30
N ARG A 169 24.48 6.84 -13.47
CA ARG A 169 24.38 7.73 -14.66
C ARG A 169 22.95 7.84 -15.17
N LEU A 170 22.18 6.75 -15.16
CA LEU A 170 20.76 6.77 -15.51
C LEU A 170 19.95 7.63 -14.53
N LEU A 171 20.08 7.38 -13.23
CA LEU A 171 19.37 8.16 -12.20
C LEU A 171 19.79 9.64 -12.23
N ALA A 172 21.07 9.93 -12.37
CA ALA A 172 21.59 11.30 -12.53
C ALA A 172 20.93 12.03 -13.70
N SER A 173 20.80 11.35 -14.85
CA SER A 173 20.15 11.91 -16.04
C SER A 173 18.62 12.09 -15.84
N GLU A 174 17.94 11.13 -15.23
CA GLU A 174 16.50 11.23 -14.96
C GLU A 174 16.18 12.35 -13.95
N VAL A 175 16.95 12.45 -12.85
CA VAL A 175 16.79 13.51 -11.87
C VAL A 175 17.10 14.88 -12.49
N ALA A 176 18.16 14.99 -13.28
CA ALA A 176 18.51 16.26 -13.93
C ALA A 176 17.44 16.73 -14.95
N LYS A 177 16.79 15.79 -15.67
CA LYS A 177 15.84 16.12 -16.75
C LYS A 177 14.39 16.20 -16.26
N LYS A 178 13.98 15.31 -15.38
CA LYS A 178 12.58 15.17 -14.96
C LYS A 178 12.37 15.51 -13.50
N GLY A 179 13.45 15.61 -12.73
CA GLY A 179 13.41 15.90 -11.31
C GLY A 179 13.14 14.69 -10.43
N ALA A 180 13.23 14.90 -9.11
CA ALA A 180 12.91 13.93 -8.08
C ALA A 180 11.65 14.35 -7.30
N ALA A 181 10.83 13.36 -6.94
CA ALA A 181 9.61 13.60 -6.16
C ALA A 181 9.89 13.79 -4.66
N GLU A 182 11.00 13.27 -4.18
CA GLU A 182 11.37 13.25 -2.77
C GLU A 182 12.89 13.19 -2.59
N GLY A 183 13.39 13.57 -1.41
CA GLY A 183 14.78 13.41 -1.02
C GLY A 183 15.07 11.96 -0.62
N ASN A 184 16.22 11.43 -1.07
CA ASN A 184 16.47 10.00 -0.92
C ASN A 184 17.97 9.65 -0.88
N CYS A 185 18.28 8.48 -0.30
CA CYS A 185 19.61 7.86 -0.35
C CYS A 185 19.49 6.52 -1.11
N PHE A 186 20.36 6.22 -2.02
CA PHE A 186 20.34 5.05 -2.90
C PHE A 186 21.66 4.29 -2.88
N VAL A 187 21.61 2.97 -2.79
CA VAL A 187 22.80 2.12 -2.84
C VAL A 187 22.69 1.16 -4.02
N VAL A 188 23.74 1.09 -4.81
CA VAL A 188 23.84 0.13 -5.91
C VAL A 188 25.23 -0.49 -5.95
N ALA A 189 25.30 -1.80 -6.16
CA ALA A 189 26.56 -2.53 -6.11
C ALA A 189 26.63 -3.64 -7.17
N ASN A 190 27.83 -4.13 -7.38
CA ASN A 190 28.10 -5.40 -8.05
C ASN A 190 29.29 -6.10 -7.35
N LYS A 191 29.86 -7.09 -7.98
CA LYS A 191 31.04 -7.80 -7.47
C LYS A 191 32.31 -6.91 -7.26
N SER A 192 32.38 -5.74 -7.88
CA SER A 192 33.58 -4.89 -7.91
C SER A 192 33.41 -3.62 -7.11
N ASP A 193 32.28 -2.94 -7.31
CA ASP A 193 32.05 -1.57 -6.87
C ASP A 193 30.72 -1.43 -6.16
N LEU A 194 30.67 -0.49 -5.23
CA LEU A 194 29.46 -0.03 -4.56
C LEU A 194 29.40 1.48 -4.69
N TRP A 195 28.26 1.98 -5.08
CA TRP A 195 27.94 3.40 -5.14
C TRP A 195 26.83 3.76 -4.16
N TYR A 196 26.98 4.92 -3.54
CA TYR A 196 26.00 5.57 -2.67
C TYR A 196 25.63 6.92 -3.26
N MET A 197 24.34 7.19 -3.41
CA MET A 197 23.83 8.43 -3.99
C MET A 197 22.84 9.10 -3.05
N GLU A 198 22.95 10.40 -2.89
CA GLU A 198 21.97 11.25 -2.20
C GLU A 198 21.30 12.17 -3.23
N ILE A 199 19.97 12.18 -3.22
CA ILE A 199 19.13 13.09 -3.99
C ILE A 199 18.57 14.10 -3.00
N TYR A 200 18.96 15.35 -3.13
CA TYR A 200 18.69 16.40 -2.14
C TYR A 200 17.39 17.15 -2.41
N THR A 201 17.19 17.56 -3.65
CA THR A 201 16.09 18.43 -4.08
C THR A 201 15.57 17.96 -5.43
N GLY A 202 14.68 18.72 -6.06
CA GLY A 202 14.13 18.38 -7.35
C GLY A 202 15.16 17.94 -8.39
N HIS A 203 16.32 18.64 -8.45
CA HIS A 203 17.35 18.35 -9.47
C HIS A 203 18.77 18.20 -8.91
N GLN A 204 18.96 18.33 -7.59
CA GLN A 204 20.30 18.26 -7.02
C GLN A 204 20.59 16.93 -6.37
N PHE A 205 21.75 16.38 -6.68
CA PHE A 205 22.22 15.08 -6.19
C PHE A 205 23.75 15.02 -6.14
N LEU A 206 24.24 14.07 -5.36
CA LEU A 206 25.65 13.70 -5.27
C LEU A 206 25.75 12.18 -5.08
N ALA A 207 26.49 11.50 -5.96
CA ALA A 207 26.81 10.09 -5.84
C ALA A 207 28.31 9.91 -5.60
N MET A 208 28.66 8.90 -4.79
CA MET A 208 30.05 8.54 -4.53
C MET A 208 30.30 7.04 -4.71
N CYS A 209 31.42 6.68 -5.28
CA CYS A 209 31.96 5.32 -5.24
C CYS A 209 32.43 5.05 -3.81
N TYR A 210 31.87 4.04 -3.16
CA TYR A 210 32.08 3.80 -1.73
C TYR A 210 33.41 3.12 -1.45
N PRO A 211 34.24 3.63 -0.49
CA PRO A 211 35.55 3.07 -0.21
C PRO A 211 35.48 1.73 0.54
N LYS A 212 36.42 0.83 0.21
CA LYS A 212 36.45 -0.55 0.76
C LYS A 212 36.92 -0.63 2.22
N ASP A 213 37.58 0.43 2.73
CA ASP A 213 38.15 0.51 4.08
C ASP A 213 37.27 1.29 5.07
N LYS A 214 36.01 1.51 4.76
CA LYS A 214 35.06 2.27 5.60
C LYS A 214 33.78 1.45 5.87
N PHE A 215 33.05 1.89 6.92
CA PHE A 215 31.68 1.50 7.13
C PHE A 215 30.79 2.74 7.39
N SER A 216 29.52 2.63 7.15
CA SER A 216 28.53 3.69 7.40
C SER A 216 27.27 3.13 8.05
N VAL A 217 26.67 3.96 8.88
CA VAL A 217 25.31 3.79 9.42
C VAL A 217 24.56 5.07 9.09
N PHE A 218 23.48 4.96 8.34
CA PHE A 218 22.77 6.11 7.79
C PHE A 218 21.25 6.02 7.97
N PRO A 219 20.71 6.57 9.08
CA PRO A 219 19.28 6.86 9.26
C PRO A 219 18.75 7.95 8.30
N ASN A 220 17.53 8.45 8.56
CA ASN A 220 16.74 9.31 7.66
C ASN A 220 17.20 10.77 7.57
N THR A 221 18.43 10.99 7.17
CA THR A 221 18.96 12.31 6.80
C THR A 221 20.06 12.13 5.75
N PHE A 222 20.57 13.22 5.19
CA PHE A 222 21.74 13.17 4.32
C PHE A 222 23.03 13.04 5.12
N TRP A 223 24.00 12.28 4.59
CA TRP A 223 25.16 11.85 5.33
C TRP A 223 26.50 12.23 4.71
N ILE A 224 26.56 12.50 3.39
CA ILE A 224 27.82 12.89 2.75
C ILE A 224 28.28 14.21 3.35
N ASN A 225 29.40 14.13 4.05
CA ASN A 225 30.02 15.30 4.67
C ASN A 225 30.82 16.13 3.63
N GLN A 226 32.06 16.47 3.96
CA GLN A 226 32.93 17.25 3.07
C GLN A 226 33.47 16.36 1.94
N VAL A 227 33.26 16.80 0.70
CA VAL A 227 33.87 16.24 -0.50
C VAL A 227 34.62 17.33 -1.29
N LYS A 228 35.68 16.94 -1.97
CA LYS A 228 36.37 17.77 -2.94
C LYS A 228 35.97 17.30 -4.33
N LEU A 229 35.40 18.18 -5.11
CA LEU A 229 34.93 17.91 -6.46
C LEU A 229 35.82 18.70 -7.45
N GLU A 230 36.48 17.96 -8.33
CA GLU A 230 37.26 18.52 -9.47
C GLU A 230 36.66 17.87 -10.72
N LYS A 231 36.08 18.67 -11.60
CA LYS A 231 35.42 18.17 -12.80
C LYS A 231 36.44 17.62 -13.80
N ASP A 232 36.12 16.45 -14.39
CA ASP A 232 36.83 15.91 -15.54
C ASP A 232 35.91 15.73 -16.75
N GLU A 233 34.76 15.09 -16.54
CA GLU A 233 33.76 14.81 -17.59
C GLU A 233 32.53 15.70 -17.37
N GLU A 234 32.11 16.36 -18.44
CA GLU A 234 30.83 17.07 -18.49
C GLU A 234 29.91 16.41 -19.48
N THR A 235 28.78 15.96 -18.98
CA THR A 235 27.67 15.49 -19.83
C THR A 235 26.63 16.62 -20.02
N GLU A 236 25.58 16.39 -20.75
CA GLU A 236 24.45 17.31 -20.84
C GLU A 236 23.82 17.54 -19.45
N ASP A 237 23.79 16.51 -18.59
CA ASP A 237 22.96 16.43 -17.40
C ASP A 237 23.73 16.58 -16.07
N TYR A 238 24.97 16.12 -16.02
CA TYR A 238 25.76 16.04 -14.77
C TYR A 238 27.26 16.14 -15.03
N TYR A 239 28.02 16.26 -13.94
CA TYR A 239 29.49 16.23 -13.93
C TYR A 239 30.02 14.92 -13.32
N VAL A 240 31.20 14.47 -13.80
CA VAL A 240 31.97 13.39 -13.20
C VAL A 240 33.28 13.95 -12.69
N SER A 241 33.68 13.61 -11.48
CA SER A 241 34.94 14.07 -10.88
C SER A 241 36.15 13.44 -11.57
N LYS A 242 37.31 14.13 -11.46
CA LYS A 242 38.57 13.74 -12.05
C LYS A 242 39.08 12.37 -11.56
N ASP A 243 38.84 12.05 -10.32
CA ASP A 243 39.16 10.74 -9.74
C ASP A 243 38.14 9.65 -10.03
N LYS A 244 37.07 9.97 -10.77
CA LYS A 244 35.94 9.10 -11.12
C LYS A 244 35.14 8.58 -9.92
N ASN A 245 35.37 9.13 -8.73
CA ASN A 245 34.70 8.68 -7.51
C ASN A 245 33.38 9.40 -7.24
N TYR A 246 33.09 10.49 -7.97
CA TYR A 246 31.85 11.26 -7.76
C TYR A 246 31.14 11.56 -9.08
N ILE A 247 29.81 11.50 -9.02
CA ILE A 247 28.89 11.99 -10.07
C ILE A 247 27.92 12.95 -9.38
N TYR A 248 27.78 14.17 -9.88
CA TYR A 248 27.02 15.22 -9.20
C TYR A 248 26.29 16.15 -10.16
N SER A 249 25.20 16.74 -9.68
CA SER A 249 24.36 17.65 -10.45
C SER A 249 25.08 18.95 -10.78
N LYS A 250 24.77 19.53 -11.95
CA LYS A 250 25.38 20.77 -12.42
C LYS A 250 25.10 21.95 -11.49
N GLY A 251 23.94 21.98 -10.83
CA GLY A 251 23.51 23.03 -9.93
C GLY A 251 23.89 22.80 -8.46
N LEU A 252 24.68 21.77 -8.12
CA LEU A 252 24.92 21.37 -6.73
C LEU A 252 25.46 22.52 -5.85
N PHE A 253 26.43 23.26 -6.30
CA PHE A 253 26.96 24.41 -5.55
C PHE A 253 26.02 25.62 -5.60
N GLU A 254 25.54 25.94 -6.79
CA GLU A 254 24.75 27.13 -7.07
C GLU A 254 23.41 27.15 -6.33
N THR A 255 22.75 25.99 -6.22
CA THR A 255 21.49 25.89 -5.47
C THR A 255 21.69 26.19 -4.00
N ALA A 256 22.74 25.66 -3.38
CA ALA A 256 23.06 25.93 -1.99
C ALA A 256 23.48 27.40 -1.76
N GLU A 257 24.21 28.00 -2.72
CA GLU A 257 24.57 29.42 -2.67
C GLU A 257 23.34 30.32 -2.77
N LYS A 258 22.45 30.07 -3.73
CA LYS A 258 21.17 30.81 -3.88
C LYS A 258 20.27 30.68 -2.65
N ALA A 259 20.39 29.57 -1.95
CA ALA A 259 19.65 29.33 -0.70
C ALA A 259 20.32 29.94 0.54
N ASP A 260 21.52 30.51 0.41
CA ASP A 260 22.34 31.00 1.53
C ASP A 260 22.71 29.88 2.55
N THR A 261 22.80 28.65 2.08
CA THR A 261 23.12 27.48 2.92
C THR A 261 24.48 26.86 2.59
N PHE A 262 25.16 27.31 1.55
CA PHE A 262 26.40 26.74 1.08
C PHE A 262 27.49 26.75 2.18
N LYS A 263 28.07 25.58 2.41
CA LYS A 263 29.24 25.37 3.27
C LYS A 263 30.33 24.70 2.45
N GLY A 264 31.41 25.42 2.23
CA GLY A 264 32.50 24.92 1.43
C GLY A 264 33.41 26.04 0.86
N THR A 265 34.11 25.70 -0.19
CA THR A 265 34.96 26.64 -0.95
C THR A 265 34.73 26.41 -2.44
N ARG A 266 34.62 27.49 -3.20
CA ARG A 266 34.67 27.42 -4.67
C ARG A 266 36.12 27.49 -5.17
N GLY A 267 36.42 26.74 -6.20
CA GLY A 267 37.63 26.91 -6.96
C GLY A 267 37.63 28.29 -7.63
N GLN A 268 38.82 28.91 -7.77
CA GLN A 268 38.96 30.18 -8.50
C GLN A 268 39.42 29.87 -9.93
N THR A 269 38.65 30.28 -10.93
CA THR A 269 39.13 30.39 -12.31
C THR A 269 39.64 31.80 -12.57
N ASN A 270 40.59 31.95 -13.50
CA ASN A 270 41.14 33.24 -13.89
C ASN A 270 40.17 34.20 -14.58
N ASP A 271 38.93 33.78 -14.87
CA ASP A 271 37.93 34.49 -15.72
C ASP A 271 36.68 34.96 -15.00
N GLN A 272 36.70 35.22 -13.71
CA GLN A 272 35.55 35.72 -12.92
C GLN A 272 34.26 34.82 -12.97
N ASN A 273 34.29 33.69 -13.62
CA ASN A 273 33.24 32.68 -13.51
C ASN A 273 33.60 31.76 -12.36
N PHE A 274 32.67 31.62 -11.39
CA PHE A 274 32.85 30.67 -10.29
C PHE A 274 32.98 29.26 -10.88
N ASP A 275 34.11 28.62 -10.53
CA ASP A 275 34.36 27.24 -11.00
C ASP A 275 33.36 26.26 -10.38
N ILE A 276 33.03 25.26 -11.16
CA ILE A 276 32.28 24.07 -10.72
C ILE A 276 33.13 23.16 -9.82
N ASP A 277 34.43 23.43 -9.74
CA ASP A 277 35.37 22.78 -8.84
C ASP A 277 35.33 23.42 -7.45
N GLY A 278 35.53 22.63 -6.40
CA GLY A 278 35.56 23.13 -5.04
C GLY A 278 35.42 22.04 -3.98
N THR A 279 35.25 22.48 -2.76
CA THR A 279 34.82 21.61 -1.66
C THR A 279 33.41 21.97 -1.26
N ILE A 280 32.58 20.97 -0.96
CA ILE A 280 31.24 21.17 -0.39
C ILE A 280 31.09 20.26 0.82
N GLN A 281 30.51 20.79 1.89
CA GLN A 281 29.96 20.00 2.99
C GLN A 281 28.52 19.73 2.65
N ALA A 282 28.27 18.68 1.88
CA ALA A 282 26.99 18.44 1.25
C ALA A 282 25.85 18.34 2.27
N ARG A 283 26.03 17.54 3.32
CA ARG A 283 25.05 17.46 4.40
C ARG A 283 24.73 18.81 5.03
N GLU A 284 25.75 19.60 5.40
CA GLU A 284 25.53 20.90 6.06
C GLU A 284 24.90 21.94 5.13
N SER A 285 25.05 21.77 3.81
CA SER A 285 24.47 22.65 2.81
C SER A 285 23.02 22.29 2.47
N TYR A 286 22.67 21.01 2.52
CA TYR A 286 21.38 20.52 2.02
C TYR A 286 20.44 19.96 3.11
N ALA A 287 20.97 19.34 4.17
CA ALA A 287 20.13 18.82 5.26
C ALA A 287 19.77 19.91 6.28
N GLU A 288 18.92 19.57 7.22
CA GLU A 288 18.74 20.38 8.42
C GLU A 288 20.04 20.45 9.25
N SER A 289 20.21 21.51 10.00
CA SER A 289 21.49 21.85 10.65
C SER A 289 21.97 20.80 11.66
N GLU A 290 21.06 20.11 12.34
CA GLU A 290 21.37 19.10 13.35
C GLU A 290 20.70 17.77 13.03
N VAL A 291 21.39 16.65 13.35
CA VAL A 291 20.78 15.33 13.33
C VAL A 291 19.79 15.26 14.48
N ASP A 292 18.54 14.88 14.21
CA ASP A 292 17.54 14.74 15.26
C ASP A 292 17.88 13.57 16.20
N ILE A 293 17.25 13.52 17.40
CA ILE A 293 17.58 12.52 18.41
C ILE A 293 17.24 11.09 17.97
N ARG A 294 16.30 10.92 17.05
CA ARG A 294 15.93 9.60 16.52
C ARG A 294 17.03 9.08 15.60
N ASP A 295 17.50 9.92 14.70
CA ASP A 295 18.59 9.58 13.79
C ASP A 295 19.91 9.44 14.55
N ALA A 296 20.21 10.35 15.46
CA ALA A 296 21.38 10.30 16.29
C ALA A 296 21.46 9.01 17.14
N SER A 297 20.34 8.60 17.72
CA SER A 297 20.28 7.38 18.53
C SER A 297 20.53 6.11 17.69
N ARG A 298 19.98 6.03 16.48
CA ARG A 298 20.20 4.92 15.53
C ARG A 298 21.63 4.90 15.01
N ALA A 299 22.15 6.07 14.57
CA ALA A 299 23.51 6.19 14.09
C ALA A 299 24.52 5.78 15.18
N ALA A 300 24.44 6.37 16.37
CA ALA A 300 25.36 6.08 17.46
C ALA A 300 25.31 4.62 17.91
N SER A 301 24.10 4.05 18.05
CA SER A 301 23.98 2.66 18.47
C SER A 301 24.47 1.69 17.40
N GLY A 302 24.16 1.94 16.14
CA GLY A 302 24.62 1.13 15.02
C GLY A 302 26.13 1.17 14.84
N ILE A 303 26.75 2.37 14.92
CA ILE A 303 28.21 2.54 14.90
C ILE A 303 28.86 1.69 16.01
N LYS A 304 28.29 1.71 17.23
CA LYS A 304 28.82 0.89 18.35
C LYS A 304 28.64 -0.61 18.19
N VAL A 305 27.58 -1.07 17.52
CA VAL A 305 27.42 -2.50 17.20
C VAL A 305 28.54 -2.97 16.26
N LEU A 306 28.87 -2.15 15.26
CA LEU A 306 29.90 -2.50 14.27
C LEU A 306 31.32 -2.22 14.77
N ASN A 307 31.51 -1.18 15.56
CA ASN A 307 32.79 -0.85 16.21
C ASN A 307 32.57 -0.48 17.69
N PRO A 308 32.63 -1.43 18.63
CA PRO A 308 32.42 -1.19 20.05
C PRO A 308 33.35 -0.16 20.69
N SER A 309 34.49 0.11 20.08
CA SER A 309 35.47 1.12 20.55
C SER A 309 35.18 2.55 20.03
N ALA A 310 34.18 2.72 19.19
CA ALA A 310 33.81 4.02 18.65
C ALA A 310 33.32 4.97 19.77
N SER A 311 33.69 6.26 19.65
CA SER A 311 33.27 7.32 20.60
C SER A 311 31.86 7.86 20.34
N ALA A 312 31.14 7.37 19.32
CA ALA A 312 29.82 7.83 18.96
C ALA A 312 28.83 7.86 20.14
N SER A 313 28.14 8.97 20.33
CA SER A 313 27.18 9.21 21.40
C SER A 313 25.81 9.57 20.80
N ILE A 314 24.73 9.14 21.46
CA ILE A 314 23.37 9.52 21.11
C ILE A 314 23.09 11.04 21.24
N ASN A 315 23.97 11.77 21.90
CA ASN A 315 23.89 13.23 22.04
C ASN A 315 24.74 13.97 20.99
N ASP A 316 25.42 13.25 20.12
CA ASP A 316 26.18 13.89 19.05
C ASP A 316 25.23 14.50 18.01
N LYS A 317 25.53 15.70 17.56
CA LYS A 317 24.76 16.47 16.60
C LYS A 317 25.15 16.20 15.15
N ALA A 318 26.32 15.57 14.97
CA ALA A 318 26.86 15.18 13.68
C ALA A 318 27.71 13.92 13.82
N PHE A 319 27.75 13.14 12.75
CA PHE A 319 28.54 11.92 12.65
C PHE A 319 29.31 11.92 11.32
N PRO A 320 30.56 11.48 11.29
CA PRO A 320 31.20 11.17 10.02
C PRO A 320 30.41 10.07 9.28
N PHE A 321 30.11 10.29 8.00
CA PHE A 321 29.51 9.26 7.17
C PHE A 321 30.44 8.04 7.04
N LEU A 322 31.70 8.29 6.66
CA LEU A 322 32.72 7.26 6.47
C LEU A 322 33.42 6.96 7.80
N GLN A 323 32.93 5.95 8.48
CA GLN A 323 33.48 5.48 9.76
C GLN A 323 34.68 4.56 9.56
N LYS A 324 35.55 4.48 10.58
CA LYS A 324 36.72 3.59 10.62
C LYS A 324 36.51 2.45 11.61
N ALA A 325 36.98 1.27 11.27
CA ALA A 325 37.11 0.12 12.18
C ALA A 325 38.44 -0.61 11.90
N ALA A 326 38.78 -1.55 12.77
CA ALA A 326 39.94 -2.41 12.52
C ALA A 326 39.70 -3.30 11.29
N ALA A 327 40.70 -3.53 10.47
CA ALA A 327 40.58 -4.44 9.33
C ALA A 327 40.15 -5.84 9.80
N LYS A 328 39.25 -6.46 9.03
CA LYS A 328 38.68 -7.81 9.28
C LYS A 328 38.04 -7.99 10.67
N SER A 329 37.45 -6.92 11.23
CA SER A 329 36.83 -6.93 12.56
C SER A 329 35.33 -7.22 12.53
N ILE A 330 34.65 -6.84 11.44
CA ILE A 330 33.18 -6.91 11.33
C ILE A 330 32.75 -8.23 10.69
N SER A 331 31.74 -8.87 11.27
CA SER A 331 31.16 -10.11 10.73
C SER A 331 29.73 -9.88 10.21
N LEU A 332 29.25 -10.78 9.35
CA LEU A 332 27.85 -10.78 8.90
C LEU A 332 26.89 -10.81 10.09
N GLU A 333 27.16 -11.66 11.10
CA GLU A 333 26.31 -11.77 12.28
C GLU A 333 26.17 -10.46 13.03
N GLN A 334 27.25 -9.63 13.07
CA GLN A 334 27.16 -8.28 13.68
C GLN A 334 26.24 -7.38 12.86
N VAL A 335 26.31 -7.43 11.51
CA VAL A 335 25.42 -6.65 10.64
C VAL A 335 23.97 -7.12 10.78
N LEU A 336 23.70 -8.42 10.82
CA LEU A 336 22.36 -8.94 11.07
C LEU A 336 21.84 -8.55 12.46
N SER A 337 22.72 -8.58 13.49
CA SER A 337 22.33 -8.14 14.84
C SER A 337 22.11 -6.64 14.95
N PHE A 338 22.77 -5.84 14.12
CA PHE A 338 22.56 -4.39 14.01
C PHE A 338 21.09 -4.06 13.73
N THR A 339 20.44 -4.77 12.81
CA THR A 339 19.02 -4.53 12.48
C THR A 339 18.05 -4.84 13.64
N ARG A 340 18.50 -5.57 14.65
CA ARG A 340 17.74 -5.93 15.86
C ARG A 340 18.12 -5.07 17.07
N ASN A 341 19.00 -4.10 16.91
CA ASN A 341 19.55 -3.32 18.02
C ASN A 341 18.45 -2.47 18.71
N ARG A 342 18.32 -2.64 20.02
CA ARG A 342 17.43 -1.88 20.91
C ARG A 342 18.21 -1.31 22.10
N PHE A 343 19.39 -0.80 21.87
CA PHE A 343 20.29 -0.22 22.90
C PHE A 343 20.67 -1.21 24.00
N ASP A 344 20.58 -2.52 23.78
CA ASP A 344 20.88 -3.59 24.76
C ASP A 344 20.14 -3.39 26.11
N GLY A 345 18.96 -2.79 26.09
CA GLY A 345 18.18 -2.46 27.28
C GLY A 345 18.76 -1.33 28.16
N LYS A 346 19.81 -0.64 27.70
CA LYS A 346 20.48 0.42 28.47
C LYS A 346 19.78 1.77 28.42
N LEU A 347 18.96 1.98 27.41
CA LEU A 347 18.21 3.24 27.21
C LEU A 347 16.71 2.95 27.05
N PRO A 348 15.84 3.85 27.52
CA PRO A 348 14.42 3.73 27.25
C PRO A 348 14.15 3.88 25.77
N THR A 349 13.50 2.89 25.16
CA THR A 349 13.10 2.92 23.77
C THR A 349 11.77 3.65 23.58
N ASN A 350 11.65 4.39 22.50
CA ASN A 350 10.41 5.00 22.06
C ASN A 350 10.09 4.60 20.61
N ASP A 351 9.30 3.56 20.43
CA ASP A 351 8.92 3.04 19.12
C ASP A 351 7.81 3.87 18.44
N THR A 352 7.31 4.95 19.06
CA THR A 352 6.33 5.85 18.41
C THR A 352 6.99 6.88 17.51
N GLY A 353 8.30 7.07 17.64
CA GLY A 353 9.05 8.03 16.85
C GLY A 353 8.80 9.51 17.17
N GLU A 354 7.85 9.83 18.07
CA GLU A 354 7.51 11.23 18.33
C GLU A 354 8.59 11.98 19.14
N LYS A 355 9.16 11.32 20.13
CA LYS A 355 10.24 11.89 20.97
C LYS A 355 11.07 10.78 21.59
N GLY A 356 12.38 11.04 21.72
CA GLY A 356 13.28 10.16 22.46
C GLY A 356 14.06 9.18 21.60
N TYR A 357 14.60 8.15 22.21
CA TYR A 357 15.52 7.21 21.57
C TYR A 357 14.79 6.17 20.74
N TYR A 358 14.90 6.30 19.43
CA TYR A 358 14.27 5.39 18.49
C TYR A 358 15.24 4.25 18.12
N PRO A 359 14.93 2.98 18.38
CA PRO A 359 15.85 1.88 18.12
C PRO A 359 15.86 1.47 16.65
N ILE A 360 16.96 0.90 16.17
CA ILE A 360 17.03 0.31 14.82
C ILE A 360 16.03 -0.87 14.72
N GLY A 361 16.11 -1.81 15.68
CA GLY A 361 15.13 -2.90 15.78
C GLY A 361 13.87 -2.43 16.48
N ASN A 362 13.06 -1.64 15.81
CA ASN A 362 11.79 -1.15 16.34
C ASN A 362 10.60 -1.98 15.82
N ARG A 363 9.42 -1.63 16.27
CA ARG A 363 8.19 -2.34 15.93
C ARG A 363 7.68 -2.06 14.52
N ASN A 364 8.12 -0.94 13.92
CA ASN A 364 7.67 -0.53 12.60
C ASN A 364 8.53 -1.14 11.48
N VAL A 365 9.57 -1.91 11.85
CA VAL A 365 10.36 -2.67 10.87
C VAL A 365 9.46 -3.72 10.23
N MET A 366 9.17 -3.54 8.94
CA MET A 366 8.33 -4.44 8.15
C MET A 366 9.13 -5.47 7.40
N GLU A 367 10.33 -5.11 7.02
CA GLU A 367 11.31 -6.03 6.46
C GLU A 367 12.72 -5.51 6.76
N ALA A 368 13.68 -6.38 6.66
CA ALA A 368 15.09 -6.02 6.59
C ALA A 368 15.80 -6.96 5.63
N HIS A 369 16.71 -6.39 4.87
CA HIS A 369 17.58 -7.17 4.00
C HIS A 369 19.04 -6.76 4.15
N VAL A 370 19.90 -7.73 3.95
CA VAL A 370 21.37 -7.55 3.97
C VAL A 370 21.94 -8.33 2.80
N PHE A 371 22.65 -7.65 1.94
CA PHE A 371 23.43 -8.27 0.86
C PHE A 371 24.86 -8.54 1.33
N GLN A 372 25.34 -9.78 1.11
CA GLN A 372 26.73 -10.14 1.29
C GLN A 372 27.33 -10.46 -0.07
N ILE A 373 28.22 -9.58 -0.56
CA ILE A 373 28.98 -9.77 -1.80
C ILE A 373 30.26 -10.51 -1.46
N PRO A 374 30.41 -11.78 -1.83
CA PRO A 374 31.63 -12.54 -1.49
C PRO A 374 32.86 -11.94 -2.17
N LYS A 375 34.02 -12.14 -1.57
CA LYS A 375 35.32 -11.73 -2.14
C LYS A 375 35.52 -12.25 -3.60
N ASN A 376 35.00 -13.43 -3.90
CA ASN A 376 35.11 -14.08 -5.21
C ASN A 376 33.74 -14.06 -5.96
N ALA A 377 32.95 -13.01 -5.79
CA ALA A 377 31.67 -12.85 -6.49
C ALA A 377 31.86 -12.86 -8.01
N THR A 378 30.86 -13.39 -8.72
CA THR A 378 30.75 -13.33 -10.19
C THR A 378 29.52 -12.55 -10.59
N ASN A 379 29.31 -12.29 -11.86
CA ASN A 379 28.07 -11.64 -12.29
C ASN A 379 26.87 -12.57 -12.13
N GLU A 380 27.05 -13.88 -12.30
CA GLU A 380 26.03 -14.90 -12.12
C GLU A 380 25.71 -15.15 -10.64
N PHE A 381 26.68 -14.87 -9.76
CA PHE A 381 26.54 -14.99 -8.31
C PHE A 381 27.15 -13.76 -7.61
N PRO A 382 26.49 -12.58 -7.71
CA PRO A 382 27.01 -11.33 -7.18
C PRO A 382 26.94 -11.28 -5.66
N ALA A 383 25.89 -11.83 -5.04
CA ALA A 383 25.66 -11.77 -3.61
C ALA A 383 24.72 -12.87 -3.13
N VAL A 384 24.67 -13.03 -1.81
CA VAL A 384 23.54 -13.63 -1.09
C VAL A 384 22.75 -12.51 -0.44
N GLN A 385 21.44 -12.47 -0.64
CA GLN A 385 20.52 -11.58 0.07
C GLN A 385 19.95 -12.33 1.27
N TYR A 386 20.21 -11.85 2.47
CA TYR A 386 19.55 -12.29 3.69
C TYR A 386 18.36 -11.38 3.95
N MET A 387 17.16 -11.91 3.98
CA MET A 387 15.94 -11.12 4.10
C MET A 387 15.05 -11.65 5.23
N ALA A 388 14.64 -10.77 6.11
CA ALA A 388 13.64 -11.01 7.14
C ALA A 388 12.35 -10.32 6.73
N LEU A 389 11.33 -11.08 6.35
CA LEU A 389 9.98 -10.57 6.11
C LEU A 389 9.26 -10.42 7.45
N GLY A 390 8.74 -9.22 7.72
CA GLY A 390 8.29 -8.80 9.03
C GLY A 390 9.44 -8.29 9.91
N SER A 391 9.12 -7.90 11.14
CA SER A 391 10.13 -7.35 12.06
C SER A 391 11.25 -8.33 12.37
N THR A 392 12.49 -7.85 12.28
CA THR A 392 13.70 -8.59 12.66
C THR A 392 13.71 -9.07 14.10
N LEU A 393 12.87 -8.51 14.96
CA LEU A 393 12.71 -8.93 16.35
C LEU A 393 12.08 -10.33 16.47
N VAL A 394 11.34 -10.75 15.47
CA VAL A 394 10.62 -12.04 15.47
C VAL A 394 10.90 -12.90 14.25
N SER A 395 11.30 -12.31 13.13
CA SER A 395 11.57 -13.02 11.87
C SER A 395 13.06 -13.29 11.66
N PRO A 396 13.45 -14.52 11.26
CA PRO A 396 14.83 -14.83 10.90
C PRO A 396 15.16 -14.31 9.51
N PHE A 397 16.45 -14.07 9.27
CA PHE A 397 16.98 -13.78 7.94
C PHE A 397 17.09 -15.07 7.12
N VAL A 398 16.31 -15.17 6.08
CA VAL A 398 16.32 -16.27 5.10
C VAL A 398 17.20 -15.90 3.91
N PRO A 399 18.04 -16.80 3.38
CA PRO A 399 18.90 -16.50 2.24
C PRO A 399 18.11 -16.58 0.92
N TYR A 400 18.37 -15.61 0.03
CA TYR A 400 17.89 -15.57 -1.35
C TYR A 400 19.06 -15.38 -2.32
N TYR A 401 18.92 -15.91 -3.53
CA TYR A 401 19.98 -15.99 -4.51
C TYR A 401 19.55 -15.46 -5.87
N PRO A 402 20.47 -14.88 -6.66
CA PRO A 402 20.12 -14.23 -7.94
C PRO A 402 19.55 -15.20 -8.99
N ASN A 403 19.98 -16.46 -8.97
CA ASN A 403 19.61 -17.47 -9.96
C ASN A 403 18.52 -18.43 -9.48
N GLN A 404 17.91 -18.22 -8.31
CA GLN A 404 16.82 -19.08 -7.83
C GLN A 404 15.54 -18.92 -8.66
N ASN A 405 14.75 -20.01 -8.73
CA ASN A 405 13.52 -20.07 -9.55
C ASN A 405 12.26 -20.19 -8.68
N GLY A 406 12.21 -19.50 -7.56
CA GLY A 406 11.08 -19.49 -6.65
C GLY A 406 11.52 -19.20 -5.22
N GLY A 407 10.56 -19.24 -4.30
CA GLY A 407 10.76 -19.06 -2.86
C GLY A 407 9.79 -19.94 -2.07
N ALA A 408 9.90 -19.97 -0.75
CA ALA A 408 8.93 -20.62 0.10
C ALA A 408 7.53 -20.06 -0.15
N LYS A 409 6.50 -20.91 -0.18
CA LYS A 409 5.11 -20.51 -0.46
C LYS A 409 4.67 -19.31 0.38
N ALA A 410 5.05 -19.26 1.65
CA ALA A 410 4.72 -18.18 2.56
C ALA A 410 5.51 -16.87 2.28
N ALA A 411 6.73 -16.97 1.76
CA ALA A 411 7.57 -15.81 1.46
C ALA A 411 7.20 -15.11 0.14
N VAL A 412 6.59 -15.83 -0.79
CA VAL A 412 6.09 -15.29 -2.07
C VAL A 412 4.60 -14.95 -2.02
N ASN A 413 3.97 -15.06 -0.85
CA ASN A 413 2.56 -14.75 -0.68
C ASN A 413 2.35 -13.22 -0.67
N SER A 414 1.75 -12.72 -1.73
CA SER A 414 1.49 -11.29 -1.96
C SER A 414 0.09 -10.83 -1.51
N SER A 415 -0.58 -11.60 -0.63
CA SER A 415 -1.89 -11.18 -0.10
C SER A 415 -1.76 -9.88 0.69
N ASN A 416 -2.53 -8.86 0.34
CA ASN A 416 -2.66 -7.62 1.10
C ASN A 416 -3.64 -7.72 2.28
N GLU A 417 -4.26 -8.88 2.46
CA GLU A 417 -5.07 -9.19 3.62
C GLU A 417 -4.32 -10.16 4.55
N TYR A 418 -4.53 -10.00 5.85
CA TYR A 418 -3.96 -10.89 6.85
C TYR A 418 -4.26 -12.35 6.55
N THR A 419 -3.22 -13.17 6.50
CA THR A 419 -3.32 -14.61 6.37
C THR A 419 -2.15 -15.31 7.04
N ASN A 420 -2.43 -16.43 7.72
CA ASN A 420 -1.37 -17.31 8.25
C ASN A 420 -0.60 -18.08 7.14
N GLU A 421 -0.95 -17.90 5.88
CA GLU A 421 -0.18 -18.44 4.74
C GLU A 421 0.95 -17.50 4.29
N SER A 422 1.00 -16.27 4.80
CA SER A 422 2.06 -15.29 4.56
C SER A 422 3.09 -15.31 5.70
N LEU A 423 4.37 -15.34 5.34
CA LEU A 423 5.47 -15.21 6.30
C LEU A 423 5.41 -13.84 6.98
N TYR A 424 5.20 -12.77 6.19
CA TYR A 424 5.08 -11.40 6.67
C TYR A 424 3.94 -11.25 7.70
N TRP A 425 2.70 -11.62 7.32
CA TRP A 425 1.55 -11.45 8.22
C TRP A 425 1.67 -12.29 9.49
N THR A 426 2.23 -13.49 9.38
CA THR A 426 2.48 -14.32 10.56
C THR A 426 3.52 -13.69 11.49
N ALA A 427 4.60 -13.11 10.93
CA ALA A 427 5.62 -12.41 11.72
C ALA A 427 5.05 -11.17 12.41
N MET A 428 4.22 -10.37 11.71
CA MET A 428 3.59 -9.19 12.30
C MET A 428 2.60 -9.54 13.40
N ASP A 429 1.81 -10.61 13.25
CA ASP A 429 0.91 -11.07 14.32
C ASP A 429 1.71 -11.56 15.56
N VAL A 430 2.82 -12.25 15.35
CA VAL A 430 3.74 -12.63 16.44
C VAL A 430 4.32 -11.38 17.13
N LEU A 431 4.76 -10.39 16.35
CA LEU A 431 5.28 -9.14 16.88
C LEU A 431 4.24 -8.43 17.76
N HIS A 432 3.01 -8.29 17.30
CA HIS A 432 1.92 -7.65 18.06
C HIS A 432 1.68 -8.38 19.39
N MET A 433 1.74 -9.72 19.40
CA MET A 433 1.64 -10.49 20.65
C MET A 433 2.82 -10.25 21.58
N VAL A 434 4.05 -10.22 21.05
CA VAL A 434 5.26 -9.93 21.82
C VAL A 434 5.16 -8.55 22.48
N GLU A 435 4.66 -7.55 21.76
CA GLU A 435 4.54 -6.18 22.26
C GLU A 435 3.53 -6.02 23.41
N THR A 436 2.64 -6.97 23.57
CA THR A 436 1.72 -6.98 24.70
C THR A 436 2.46 -7.13 26.06
N ASN A 437 3.56 -7.87 26.05
CA ASN A 437 4.49 -8.00 27.16
C ASN A 437 5.86 -8.51 26.65
N ARG A 438 6.66 -7.60 26.09
CA ARG A 438 7.96 -7.92 25.50
C ARG A 438 8.89 -8.65 26.47
N ALA A 439 8.96 -8.22 27.72
CA ALA A 439 9.83 -8.86 28.71
C ALA A 439 9.50 -10.34 28.91
N LYS A 440 8.24 -10.74 28.76
CA LYS A 440 7.79 -12.12 28.87
C LYS A 440 7.93 -12.89 27.59
N TYR A 441 7.54 -12.31 26.45
CA TYR A 441 7.36 -13.04 25.21
C TYR A 441 8.56 -13.00 24.26
N GLN A 442 9.38 -11.96 24.26
CA GLN A 442 10.59 -11.92 23.43
C GLN A 442 11.55 -13.07 23.72
N PRO A 443 11.81 -13.47 24.99
CA PRO A 443 12.64 -14.65 25.28
C PRO A 443 12.10 -15.95 24.68
N ILE A 444 10.79 -16.12 24.55
CA ILE A 444 10.17 -17.30 23.92
C ILE A 444 10.47 -17.32 22.43
N VAL A 445 10.34 -16.17 21.77
CA VAL A 445 10.73 -16.01 20.36
C VAL A 445 12.21 -16.30 20.17
N ASP A 446 13.07 -15.64 20.96
CA ASP A 446 14.54 -15.75 20.85
C ASP A 446 15.05 -17.17 21.04
N ALA A 447 14.42 -17.94 21.92
CA ALA A 447 14.75 -19.34 22.15
C ALA A 447 14.56 -20.24 20.90
N LYS A 448 13.71 -19.85 19.97
CA LYS A 448 13.43 -20.56 18.71
C LYS A 448 14.10 -19.91 17.52
N LEU A 449 14.08 -18.59 17.43
CA LEU A 449 14.65 -17.82 16.35
C LEU A 449 16.18 -17.93 16.30
N ASN A 450 16.88 -17.76 17.43
CA ASN A 450 18.35 -17.75 17.43
C ASN A 450 18.98 -19.08 17.00
N PRO A 451 18.50 -20.28 17.42
CA PRO A 451 18.98 -21.54 16.89
C PRO A 451 18.74 -21.69 15.39
N LEU A 452 17.56 -21.33 14.91
CA LEU A 452 17.22 -21.39 13.49
C LEU A 452 18.12 -20.44 12.66
N GLN A 453 18.35 -19.21 13.13
CA GLN A 453 19.24 -18.28 12.46
C GLN A 453 20.68 -18.83 12.35
N LYS A 454 21.18 -19.48 13.42
CA LYS A 454 22.50 -20.13 13.37
C LYS A 454 22.53 -21.30 12.39
N GLU A 455 21.45 -22.08 12.31
CA GLU A 455 21.32 -23.17 11.33
C GLU A 455 21.35 -22.63 9.90
N ILE A 456 20.59 -21.57 9.62
CA ILE A 456 20.56 -20.89 8.32
C ILE A 456 21.98 -20.46 7.92
N LEU A 457 22.66 -19.72 8.78
CA LEU A 457 24.01 -19.21 8.48
C LEU A 457 25.05 -20.31 8.21
N LYS A 458 24.90 -21.48 8.83
CA LYS A 458 25.73 -22.63 8.53
C LYS A 458 25.44 -23.29 7.18
N ALA A 459 24.20 -23.22 6.72
CA ALA A 459 23.77 -23.87 5.48
C ALA A 459 24.08 -23.01 4.24
N VAL A 460 24.29 -21.70 4.42
CA VAL A 460 24.57 -20.79 3.31
C VAL A 460 25.98 -21.00 2.78
N SER A 461 26.09 -21.18 1.48
CA SER A 461 27.35 -21.17 0.73
C SER A 461 27.53 -19.80 0.04
N LEU A 462 28.70 -19.21 0.18
CA LEU A 462 29.10 -18.01 -0.59
C LEU A 462 29.69 -18.38 -1.98
N LYS A 463 29.36 -19.58 -2.46
CA LYS A 463 29.66 -20.02 -3.82
C LYS A 463 28.37 -20.52 -4.44
N ASP A 464 28.20 -20.24 -5.72
CA ASP A 464 27.05 -20.73 -6.48
C ASP A 464 26.95 -22.26 -6.42
N GLN A 465 25.82 -22.76 -5.96
CA GLN A 465 25.49 -24.19 -5.91
C GLN A 465 24.58 -24.61 -7.07
N GLY A 466 24.29 -23.65 -7.97
CA GLY A 466 23.34 -23.77 -9.07
C GLY A 466 21.89 -23.45 -8.65
N ALA A 467 21.11 -23.01 -9.62
CA ALA A 467 19.75 -22.48 -9.40
C ALA A 467 18.85 -23.43 -8.58
N LYS A 468 18.93 -24.73 -8.82
CA LYS A 468 18.14 -25.74 -8.10
C LYS A 468 18.50 -25.79 -6.61
N ALA A 469 19.79 -25.95 -6.29
CA ALA A 469 20.24 -26.05 -4.90
C ALA A 469 20.00 -24.73 -4.14
N ASN A 470 20.26 -23.58 -4.77
CA ASN A 470 19.99 -22.26 -4.22
C ASN A 470 18.49 -22.06 -3.92
N THR A 471 17.62 -22.49 -4.83
CA THR A 471 16.16 -22.46 -4.62
C THR A 471 15.75 -23.36 -3.44
N GLU A 472 16.28 -24.59 -3.38
CA GLU A 472 15.99 -25.55 -2.30
C GLU A 472 16.38 -25.00 -0.93
N ILE A 473 17.52 -24.30 -0.81
CA ILE A 473 17.95 -23.65 0.44
C ILE A 473 16.94 -22.57 0.84
N SER A 474 16.61 -21.65 -0.06
CA SER A 474 15.64 -20.56 0.21
C SER A 474 14.26 -21.10 0.58
N VAL A 475 13.77 -22.10 -0.13
CA VAL A 475 12.48 -22.75 0.15
C VAL A 475 12.50 -23.47 1.50
N THR A 476 13.55 -24.23 1.78
CA THR A 476 13.69 -24.97 3.04
C THR A 476 13.67 -24.03 4.24
N TYR A 477 14.50 -22.99 4.21
CA TYR A 477 14.62 -22.10 5.36
C TYR A 477 13.49 -21.08 5.44
N GLY A 478 12.90 -20.66 4.33
CA GLY A 478 11.67 -19.87 4.35
C GLY A 478 10.48 -20.67 4.92
N THR A 479 10.38 -21.96 4.62
CA THR A 479 9.37 -22.84 5.21
C THR A 479 9.60 -23.02 6.71
N LYS A 480 10.85 -23.34 7.14
CA LYS A 480 11.19 -23.45 8.57
C LYS A 480 10.95 -22.15 9.35
N ALA A 481 11.24 -21.01 8.74
CA ALA A 481 10.95 -19.69 9.33
C ALA A 481 9.45 -19.51 9.59
N HIS A 482 8.63 -19.84 8.60
CA HIS A 482 7.18 -19.75 8.71
C HIS A 482 6.62 -20.75 9.75
N GLU A 483 7.07 -22.00 9.74
CA GLU A 483 6.69 -23.02 10.74
C GLU A 483 7.08 -22.60 12.16
N MET A 484 8.26 -22.02 12.34
CA MET A 484 8.72 -21.48 13.62
C MET A 484 7.78 -20.36 14.10
N LEU A 485 7.43 -19.41 13.22
CA LEU A 485 6.52 -18.32 13.56
C LEU A 485 5.11 -18.82 13.89
N LEU A 486 4.55 -19.76 13.14
CA LEU A 486 3.27 -20.41 13.45
C LEU A 486 3.29 -21.13 14.80
N GLY A 487 4.41 -21.80 15.12
CA GLY A 487 4.60 -22.44 16.42
C GLY A 487 4.62 -21.44 17.59
N VAL A 488 5.36 -20.33 17.42
CA VAL A 488 5.41 -19.23 18.39
C VAL A 488 4.04 -18.56 18.51
N GLN A 489 3.39 -18.24 17.41
CA GLN A 489 2.05 -17.67 17.40
C GLN A 489 1.07 -18.50 18.22
N LYS A 490 1.06 -19.80 18.00
CA LYS A 490 0.19 -20.74 18.74
C LYS A 490 0.48 -20.73 20.25
N GLU A 491 1.76 -20.71 20.63
CA GLU A 491 2.21 -20.69 22.04
C GLU A 491 1.81 -19.39 22.72
N LEU A 492 2.07 -18.25 22.10
CA LEU A 492 1.73 -16.94 22.67
C LEU A 492 0.21 -16.74 22.75
N LYS A 493 -0.55 -17.15 21.75
CA LYS A 493 -2.03 -17.12 21.77
C LYS A 493 -2.58 -17.94 22.94
N ALA A 494 -2.04 -19.14 23.16
CA ALA A 494 -2.49 -20.00 24.26
C ALA A 494 -2.22 -19.36 25.62
N ASP A 495 -1.06 -18.73 25.81
CA ASP A 495 -0.73 -18.06 27.07
C ASP A 495 -1.58 -16.79 27.27
N LEU A 496 -1.78 -15.98 26.24
CA LEU A 496 -2.61 -14.78 26.29
C LEU A 496 -4.07 -15.12 26.61
N LEU A 497 -4.62 -16.17 26.02
CA LEU A 497 -5.98 -16.64 26.32
C LEU A 497 -6.13 -17.20 27.73
N LYS A 498 -5.10 -17.90 28.24
CA LYS A 498 -5.08 -18.49 29.59
C LYS A 498 -4.96 -17.43 30.68
N ASN A 499 -4.04 -16.51 30.54
CA ASN A 499 -3.68 -15.57 31.60
C ASN A 499 -4.36 -14.21 31.48
N GLY A 500 -5.16 -14.04 30.44
CA GLY A 500 -5.71 -12.76 30.06
C GLY A 500 -4.62 -11.83 29.54
N TYR A 501 -5.06 -10.72 29.03
CA TYR A 501 -4.18 -9.69 28.52
C TYR A 501 -3.63 -8.87 29.70
N THR A 502 -2.42 -9.17 30.13
CA THR A 502 -1.71 -8.43 31.18
C THR A 502 -0.64 -7.52 30.58
N SER A 503 -1.00 -6.82 29.50
CA SER A 503 -0.04 -5.90 28.92
C SER A 503 0.52 -4.94 29.95
N ALA A 504 1.82 -4.80 30.02
CA ALA A 504 2.47 -3.65 30.64
C ALA A 504 2.10 -2.34 29.91
N SER A 505 1.56 -2.42 28.68
CA SER A 505 1.05 -1.31 27.93
C SER A 505 -0.35 -0.94 28.38
N GLU A 506 -0.48 0.12 29.15
CA GLU A 506 -1.77 0.75 29.48
C GLU A 506 -2.57 1.14 28.24
N LYS A 507 -1.96 1.20 27.09
CA LYS A 507 -2.49 1.69 25.86
C LYS A 507 -3.45 0.71 25.18
N VAL A 508 -3.21 -0.59 25.30
CA VAL A 508 -4.19 -1.59 24.86
C VAL A 508 -5.37 -1.72 25.82
N ARG A 509 -5.19 -1.35 27.08
CA ARG A 509 -6.31 -1.25 28.04
C ARG A 509 -7.35 -0.21 27.64
N ARG A 510 -7.00 0.76 26.80
CA ARG A 510 -7.92 1.78 26.29
C ARG A 510 -8.93 1.24 25.28
N VAL A 511 -8.70 0.08 24.71
CA VAL A 511 -9.66 -0.56 23.80
C VAL A 511 -10.88 -1.07 24.56
N LEU A 512 -10.67 -1.58 25.78
CA LEU A 512 -11.74 -1.97 26.69
C LEU A 512 -11.45 -1.35 28.06
N PRO A 513 -12.26 -0.39 28.54
CA PRO A 513 -12.02 0.29 29.78
C PRO A 513 -11.90 -0.70 30.92
N GLY A 514 -10.79 -0.63 31.61
CA GLY A 514 -10.60 -1.26 32.85
C GLY A 514 -10.12 -2.69 32.89
N ASN A 515 -10.02 -3.47 31.81
CA ASN A 515 -9.49 -4.83 31.91
C ASN A 515 -9.57 -5.71 30.66
N ALA A 516 -9.31 -5.17 29.48
CA ALA A 516 -9.15 -6.01 28.29
C ALA A 516 -8.01 -7.00 28.51
N ALA A 517 -8.27 -8.23 28.22
CA ALA A 517 -7.28 -9.26 28.38
C ALA A 517 -6.49 -9.50 27.10
N TYR A 518 -7.12 -9.36 25.94
CA TYR A 518 -6.49 -9.65 24.67
C TYR A 518 -7.32 -9.12 23.49
N LEU A 519 -6.66 -8.48 22.56
CA LEU A 519 -7.24 -8.06 21.30
C LEU A 519 -6.40 -8.61 20.15
N THR A 520 -6.98 -9.49 19.34
CA THR A 520 -6.36 -9.91 18.09
C THR A 520 -6.83 -8.96 17.00
N VAL A 521 -5.91 -8.16 16.50
CA VAL A 521 -6.14 -7.25 15.41
C VAL A 521 -5.38 -7.79 14.20
N PRO A 522 -6.02 -8.00 13.04
CA PRO A 522 -5.29 -8.29 11.81
C PRO A 522 -4.27 -7.21 11.50
N ALA A 523 -3.12 -7.56 10.91
CA ALA A 523 -2.03 -6.62 10.71
C ALA A 523 -2.34 -5.52 9.68
N ASN A 524 -3.34 -5.71 8.82
CA ASN A 524 -3.79 -4.74 7.81
C ASN A 524 -4.91 -3.80 8.31
N VAL A 525 -4.96 -3.50 9.60
CA VAL A 525 -6.04 -2.75 10.23
C VAL A 525 -5.64 -1.31 10.48
N THR A 526 -6.55 -0.38 10.21
CA THR A 526 -6.35 1.07 10.29
C THR A 526 -7.32 1.76 11.28
N ASP A 527 -7.14 3.05 11.63
CA ASP A 527 -7.82 3.74 12.76
C ASP A 527 -9.35 3.72 12.71
N THR A 528 -9.97 3.26 13.78
CA THR A 528 -11.43 3.30 13.94
C THR A 528 -11.79 3.70 15.36
N VAL A 529 -12.74 4.63 15.48
CA VAL A 529 -13.32 4.99 16.77
C VAL A 529 -14.42 3.98 17.13
N TRP A 530 -14.25 3.34 18.26
CA TRP A 530 -15.22 2.40 18.79
C TRP A 530 -16.09 3.06 19.85
N LYS A 531 -17.39 2.79 19.80
CA LYS A 531 -18.32 3.24 20.84
C LYS A 531 -18.67 2.06 21.74
N ILE A 532 -18.15 2.07 22.96
CA ILE A 532 -18.46 1.07 23.97
C ILE A 532 -19.26 1.74 25.09
N ALA A 533 -20.44 1.20 25.39
CA ALA A 533 -21.23 1.66 26.54
C ALA A 533 -20.91 0.83 27.79
N ILE A 534 -20.53 1.52 28.84
CA ILE A 534 -20.27 0.93 30.18
C ILE A 534 -21.20 1.58 31.17
N ASN A 535 -21.99 0.79 31.86
CA ASN A 535 -22.99 1.27 32.83
C ASN A 535 -23.90 2.36 32.23
N GLY A 536 -24.31 2.19 30.98
CA GLY A 536 -25.20 3.12 30.27
C GLY A 536 -24.54 4.40 29.77
N LYS A 537 -23.25 4.61 30.00
CA LYS A 537 -22.47 5.72 29.42
C LYS A 537 -21.71 5.21 28.18
N THR A 538 -21.85 5.93 27.07
CA THR A 538 -21.10 5.63 25.84
C THR A 538 -19.73 6.31 25.88
N HIS A 539 -18.70 5.56 25.62
CA HIS A 539 -17.32 6.05 25.49
C HIS A 539 -16.83 5.81 24.07
N ASP A 540 -16.32 6.85 23.45
CA ASP A 540 -15.59 6.73 22.18
C ASP A 540 -14.21 6.19 22.47
N MET A 541 -13.84 5.12 21.78
CA MET A 541 -12.56 4.46 21.97
C MET A 541 -11.88 4.26 20.62
N THR A 542 -10.62 4.60 20.58
CA THR A 542 -9.76 4.29 19.45
C THR A 542 -9.12 2.93 19.68
N ILE A 543 -9.21 2.04 18.67
CA ILE A 543 -8.40 0.82 18.70
C ILE A 543 -6.95 1.24 18.52
N THR A 544 -6.11 0.76 19.38
CA THR A 544 -4.68 0.99 19.29
C THR A 544 -3.95 -0.33 19.20
N ASP A 545 -2.80 -0.34 18.51
CA ASP A 545 -1.86 -1.45 18.56
C ASP A 545 -1.28 -1.59 19.99
N ALA A 546 -0.42 -2.56 20.19
CA ALA A 546 0.24 -2.82 21.48
C ALA A 546 1.05 -1.61 22.00
N TYR A 547 1.38 -0.65 21.15
CA TYR A 547 2.14 0.55 21.48
C TYR A 547 1.26 1.79 21.70
N GLY A 548 -0.05 1.65 21.38
CA GLY A 548 -1.02 2.72 21.50
C GLY A 548 -1.10 3.65 20.32
N ASN A 549 -0.60 3.24 19.16
CA ASN A 549 -0.90 3.96 17.93
C ASN A 549 -2.34 3.64 17.51
N PRO A 550 -3.06 4.62 17.00
CA PRO A 550 -4.36 4.39 16.40
C PRO A 550 -4.24 3.36 15.28
N VAL A 551 -5.15 2.40 15.27
CA VAL A 551 -5.23 1.36 14.22
C VAL A 551 -6.61 1.45 13.60
N LYS A 552 -6.71 1.59 12.27
CA LYS A 552 -7.99 1.56 11.55
C LYS A 552 -8.41 0.13 11.27
N VAL A 553 -9.64 -0.20 11.55
CA VAL A 553 -10.23 -1.48 11.21
C VAL A 553 -11.11 -1.30 9.99
N PRO A 554 -10.83 -1.96 8.87
CA PRO A 554 -11.71 -1.92 7.70
C PRO A 554 -13.13 -2.35 8.05
N ALA A 555 -14.12 -1.79 7.39
CA ALA A 555 -15.51 -2.17 7.56
C ALA A 555 -15.70 -3.66 7.32
N GLY A 556 -16.54 -4.28 8.14
CA GLY A 556 -16.84 -5.70 8.04
C GLY A 556 -15.79 -6.64 8.62
N VAL A 557 -14.62 -6.13 9.04
CA VAL A 557 -13.61 -6.95 9.71
C VAL A 557 -14.15 -7.41 11.06
N LYS A 558 -14.03 -8.71 11.32
CA LYS A 558 -14.34 -9.30 12.62
C LYS A 558 -13.09 -9.31 13.48
N LEU A 559 -13.17 -8.64 14.61
CA LEU A 559 -12.13 -8.67 15.62
C LEU A 559 -12.52 -9.64 16.74
N GLN A 560 -11.54 -10.40 17.22
CA GLN A 560 -11.72 -11.22 18.39
C GLN A 560 -11.17 -10.48 19.61
N VAL A 561 -12.04 -10.24 20.58
CA VAL A 561 -11.70 -9.52 21.81
C VAL A 561 -11.84 -10.43 22.99
N SER A 562 -10.84 -10.46 23.88
CA SER A 562 -10.86 -11.24 25.10
C SER A 562 -10.87 -10.31 26.32
N VAL A 563 -11.77 -10.56 27.24
CA VAL A 563 -11.96 -9.77 28.48
C VAL A 563 -11.93 -10.70 29.66
N LYS A 564 -11.25 -10.30 30.75
CA LYS A 564 -11.29 -11.06 32.00
C LYS A 564 -12.71 -11.20 32.50
N LYS A 565 -13.09 -12.40 32.91
CA LYS A 565 -14.44 -12.75 33.40
C LYS A 565 -14.96 -11.73 34.40
N LYS A 566 -14.17 -11.40 35.45
CA LYS A 566 -14.57 -10.44 36.49
C LYS A 566 -14.86 -9.04 35.91
N ALA A 567 -14.06 -8.58 34.93
CA ALA A 567 -14.30 -7.29 34.30
C ALA A 567 -15.55 -7.31 33.44
N PHE A 568 -15.77 -8.37 32.67
CA PHE A 568 -16.96 -8.52 31.81
C PHE A 568 -18.24 -8.55 32.65
N GLU A 569 -18.28 -9.34 33.74
CA GLU A 569 -19.44 -9.46 34.62
C GLU A 569 -19.75 -8.15 35.34
N THR A 570 -18.71 -7.39 35.72
CA THR A 570 -18.87 -6.10 36.42
C THR A 570 -19.30 -4.98 35.45
N LEU A 571 -18.70 -4.88 34.31
CA LEU A 571 -18.90 -3.76 33.37
C LEU A 571 -20.02 -4.00 32.37
N LYS A 572 -20.34 -5.27 32.07
CA LYS A 572 -21.32 -5.69 31.03
C LYS A 572 -21.24 -4.83 29.76
N PRO A 573 -20.09 -4.84 29.10
CA PRO A 573 -19.85 -3.94 27.97
C PRO A 573 -20.83 -4.18 26.83
N THR A 574 -21.20 -3.11 26.14
CA THR A 574 -21.97 -3.15 24.92
C THR A 574 -21.15 -2.52 23.80
N PHE A 575 -21.36 -2.93 22.57
CA PHE A 575 -20.70 -2.38 21.40
C PHE A 575 -21.74 -1.70 20.50
N TYR A 576 -21.57 -0.42 20.23
CA TYR A 576 -22.57 0.42 19.53
C TYR A 576 -23.99 0.28 20.13
N GLY A 577 -24.11 0.18 21.46
CA GLY A 577 -25.39 0.02 22.15
C GLY A 577 -25.99 -1.40 22.10
N GLN A 578 -25.40 -2.33 21.36
CA GLN A 578 -25.84 -3.72 21.28
C GLN A 578 -25.14 -4.57 22.35
N LYS A 579 -25.87 -5.54 22.91
CA LYS A 579 -25.27 -6.50 23.83
C LYS A 579 -24.23 -7.35 23.12
N ILE A 580 -23.06 -7.47 23.73
CA ILE A 580 -21.99 -8.31 23.23
C ILE A 580 -22.32 -9.77 23.57
N HIS A 581 -22.33 -10.64 22.56
CA HIS A 581 -22.41 -12.08 22.75
C HIS A 581 -21.01 -12.63 23.01
N ALA A 582 -20.68 -12.87 24.27
CA ALA A 582 -19.40 -13.40 24.67
C ALA A 582 -19.49 -14.90 24.95
N VAL A 583 -18.48 -15.64 24.52
CA VAL A 583 -18.31 -17.05 24.85
C VAL A 583 -17.20 -17.19 25.88
N LEU A 584 -17.51 -17.87 27.00
CA LEU A 584 -16.49 -18.22 28.00
C LEU A 584 -15.55 -19.28 27.41
N LYS A 585 -14.32 -18.93 27.15
CA LYS A 585 -13.30 -19.84 26.56
C LYS A 585 -12.57 -20.67 27.63
N ASN A 586 -12.41 -20.10 28.79
CA ASN A 586 -11.94 -20.76 30.01
C ASN A 586 -12.55 -20.07 31.20
N ASP A 587 -12.37 -20.58 32.40
CA ASP A 587 -12.98 -20.03 33.63
C ASP A 587 -12.58 -18.58 33.97
N GLN A 588 -11.71 -17.97 33.19
CA GLN A 588 -11.18 -16.64 33.46
C GLN A 588 -11.39 -15.62 32.34
N LEU A 589 -11.75 -16.06 31.09
CA LEU A 589 -11.85 -15.20 29.93
C LEU A 589 -13.14 -15.37 29.14
N TYR A 590 -13.80 -14.26 28.86
CA TYR A 590 -14.79 -14.16 27.81
C TYR A 590 -14.13 -13.74 26.48
N VAL A 591 -14.48 -14.42 25.40
CA VAL A 591 -14.03 -14.10 24.05
C VAL A 591 -15.26 -13.81 23.19
N PHE A 592 -15.23 -12.74 22.43
CA PHE A 592 -16.31 -12.35 21.55
C PHE A 592 -15.78 -11.74 20.23
N ASP A 593 -16.57 -11.91 19.18
CA ASP A 593 -16.30 -11.30 17.90
C ASP A 593 -17.02 -9.95 17.80
N VAL A 594 -16.32 -8.94 17.34
CA VAL A 594 -16.85 -7.59 17.13
C VAL A 594 -16.75 -7.26 15.65
N SER A 595 -17.85 -6.79 15.06
CA SER A 595 -17.86 -6.28 13.69
C SER A 595 -17.82 -4.76 13.70
N VAL A 596 -16.97 -4.16 12.89
CA VAL A 596 -16.84 -2.70 12.78
C VAL A 596 -17.86 -2.20 11.77
N ALA A 597 -18.61 -1.16 12.15
CA ALA A 597 -19.54 -0.50 11.24
C ALA A 597 -18.75 0.29 10.17
N ASP A 598 -19.25 0.24 8.93
CA ASP A 598 -18.71 1.07 7.85
C ASP A 598 -19.28 2.49 7.96
N ASN A 599 -18.45 3.43 8.34
CA ASN A 599 -18.77 4.86 8.34
C ASN A 599 -18.03 5.60 7.20
N SER A 600 -17.45 4.87 6.27
CA SER A 600 -16.70 5.45 5.16
C SER A 600 -17.62 6.08 4.12
N VAL A 601 -17.14 7.14 3.49
CA VAL A 601 -17.74 7.70 2.28
C VAL A 601 -17.03 7.06 1.09
N VAL A 602 -17.74 6.19 0.39
CA VAL A 602 -17.22 5.55 -0.82
C VAL A 602 -17.69 6.32 -2.05
N ARG A 603 -16.76 6.70 -2.92
CA ARG A 603 -17.08 7.36 -4.19
C ARG A 603 -16.86 6.39 -5.35
N TYR A 604 -17.94 6.04 -6.02
CA TYR A 604 -17.85 5.39 -7.32
C TYR A 604 -17.69 6.46 -8.41
N SER A 605 -16.55 6.57 -9.03
CA SER A 605 -16.25 7.54 -10.09
C SER A 605 -15.75 6.84 -11.36
N GLY A 606 -15.85 7.50 -12.48
CA GLY A 606 -15.39 7.01 -13.78
C GLY A 606 -15.48 8.11 -14.84
N THR A 607 -14.86 7.90 -16.00
CA THR A 607 -14.86 8.84 -17.13
C THR A 607 -16.25 9.12 -17.68
N ASP A 608 -17.16 8.17 -17.49
CA ASP A 608 -18.54 8.28 -17.96
C ASP A 608 -19.50 7.43 -17.10
N ARG A 609 -20.82 7.50 -17.41
CA ARG A 609 -21.85 6.74 -16.70
C ARG A 609 -21.67 5.21 -16.78
N TYR A 610 -21.03 4.70 -17.82
CA TYR A 610 -20.79 3.27 -18.02
C TYR A 610 -19.66 2.81 -17.12
N ALA A 611 -18.59 3.57 -17.01
CA ALA A 611 -17.49 3.29 -16.09
C ALA A 611 -17.94 3.37 -14.62
N VAL A 612 -18.73 4.38 -14.24
CA VAL A 612 -19.33 4.46 -12.89
C VAL A 612 -20.23 3.26 -12.62
N ASN A 613 -21.09 2.89 -13.57
CA ASN A 613 -21.98 1.73 -13.41
C ASN A 613 -21.19 0.41 -13.28
N ALA A 614 -20.15 0.21 -14.07
CA ALA A 614 -19.30 -0.97 -13.99
C ALA A 614 -18.67 -1.12 -12.58
N LYS A 615 -18.14 -0.03 -12.00
CA LYS A 615 -17.62 -0.01 -10.63
C LYS A 615 -18.71 -0.30 -9.57
N THR A 616 -19.90 0.25 -9.72
CA THR A 616 -21.00 0.02 -8.73
C THR A 616 -21.47 -1.42 -8.68
N VAL A 617 -21.33 -2.19 -9.75
CA VAL A 617 -21.74 -3.59 -9.81
C VAL A 617 -20.61 -4.59 -9.58
N GLU A 618 -19.40 -4.14 -9.33
CA GLU A 618 -18.21 -4.98 -9.15
C GLU A 618 -18.39 -6.00 -8.01
N ALA A 619 -19.03 -5.62 -6.91
CA ALA A 619 -19.37 -6.51 -5.80
C ALA A 619 -20.31 -7.66 -6.19
N LEU A 620 -20.95 -7.60 -7.37
CA LEU A 620 -21.90 -8.60 -7.89
C LEU A 620 -21.29 -9.43 -9.03
N LYS A 621 -19.98 -9.46 -9.20
CA LYS A 621 -19.25 -10.18 -10.28
C LYS A 621 -19.50 -11.68 -10.31
N ASP A 622 -19.92 -12.27 -9.20
CA ASP A 622 -20.22 -13.71 -9.08
C ASP A 622 -21.66 -14.09 -9.45
N SER A 623 -22.44 -13.14 -9.99
CA SER A 623 -23.84 -13.38 -10.38
C SER A 623 -23.94 -14.31 -11.59
N GLU A 624 -24.91 -15.23 -11.55
CA GLU A 624 -25.24 -16.14 -12.66
C GLU A 624 -26.09 -15.48 -13.76
N ASN A 625 -26.78 -14.40 -13.43
CA ASN A 625 -27.59 -13.61 -14.36
C ASN A 625 -27.08 -12.16 -14.41
N VAL A 626 -27.15 -11.55 -15.59
CA VAL A 626 -26.82 -10.14 -15.80
C VAL A 626 -27.93 -9.49 -16.61
N VAL A 627 -28.30 -8.27 -16.25
CA VAL A 627 -29.26 -7.47 -17.01
C VAL A 627 -28.54 -6.33 -17.69
N LEU A 628 -28.77 -6.14 -18.98
CA LEU A 628 -28.27 -5.01 -19.75
C LEU A 628 -29.43 -4.09 -20.14
N THR A 629 -29.18 -2.78 -20.03
CA THR A 629 -30.17 -1.77 -20.46
C THR A 629 -29.49 -0.52 -21.01
N SER A 630 -30.27 0.36 -21.62
CA SER A 630 -29.75 1.58 -22.21
C SER A 630 -29.26 2.58 -21.15
N GLY A 631 -28.04 3.09 -21.31
CA GLY A 631 -27.51 4.16 -20.46
C GLY A 631 -28.13 5.54 -20.73
N VAL A 632 -29.03 5.68 -21.73
CA VAL A 632 -29.67 6.96 -22.12
C VAL A 632 -31.20 6.89 -22.13
N ALA A 633 -31.78 5.73 -22.32
CA ALA A 633 -33.25 5.55 -22.33
C ALA A 633 -33.73 5.21 -20.92
N TYR A 634 -34.14 6.23 -20.16
CA TYR A 634 -34.55 6.08 -18.75
C TYR A 634 -35.68 5.07 -18.54
N ALA A 635 -36.60 4.95 -19.50
CA ALA A 635 -37.74 4.05 -19.36
C ALA A 635 -37.32 2.57 -19.41
N ASP A 636 -36.33 2.23 -20.25
CA ASP A 636 -35.76 0.88 -20.32
C ASP A 636 -35.02 0.55 -19.01
N ALA A 637 -34.19 1.51 -18.53
CA ALA A 637 -33.45 1.35 -17.29
C ALA A 637 -34.38 1.21 -16.07
N LEU A 638 -35.49 1.93 -16.04
CA LEU A 638 -36.51 1.83 -14.99
C LEU A 638 -37.13 0.43 -14.95
N MET A 639 -37.38 -0.18 -16.10
CA MET A 639 -37.89 -1.55 -16.16
C MET A 639 -36.87 -2.61 -15.82
N ALA A 640 -35.59 -2.34 -16.11
CA ALA A 640 -34.51 -3.27 -15.86
C ALA A 640 -34.24 -3.51 -14.36
N VAL A 641 -34.42 -2.51 -13.51
CA VAL A 641 -34.11 -2.60 -12.07
C VAL A 641 -35.01 -3.60 -11.33
N PRO A 642 -36.36 -3.50 -11.38
CA PRO A 642 -37.21 -4.48 -10.73
C PRO A 642 -37.12 -5.88 -11.36
N TYR A 643 -36.91 -5.97 -12.68
CA TYR A 643 -36.63 -7.23 -13.34
C TYR A 643 -35.33 -7.89 -12.80
N ALA A 644 -34.24 -7.13 -12.69
CA ALA A 644 -32.96 -7.62 -12.18
C ALA A 644 -33.10 -8.23 -10.77
N LYS A 645 -33.95 -7.63 -9.92
CA LYS A 645 -34.26 -8.17 -8.59
C LYS A 645 -34.88 -9.56 -8.67
N THR A 646 -35.85 -9.78 -9.56
CA THR A 646 -36.54 -11.09 -9.69
C THR A 646 -35.62 -12.22 -10.14
N VAL A 647 -34.53 -11.89 -10.84
CA VAL A 647 -33.55 -12.85 -11.36
C VAL A 647 -32.20 -12.81 -10.62
N ASN A 648 -32.11 -12.02 -9.54
CA ASN A 648 -30.91 -11.81 -8.74
C ASN A 648 -29.69 -11.44 -9.60
N ALA A 649 -29.83 -10.36 -10.38
CA ALA A 649 -28.83 -9.92 -11.35
C ALA A 649 -28.37 -8.47 -11.12
N PRO A 650 -27.09 -8.13 -11.37
CA PRO A 650 -26.66 -6.74 -11.55
C PRO A 650 -27.24 -6.14 -12.85
N VAL A 651 -27.38 -4.82 -12.88
CA VAL A 651 -27.78 -4.07 -14.07
C VAL A 651 -26.56 -3.32 -14.63
N LEU A 652 -26.17 -3.64 -15.85
CA LEU A 652 -25.13 -2.96 -16.60
C LEU A 652 -25.72 -2.09 -17.71
N LEU A 653 -25.07 -0.96 -17.96
CA LEU A 653 -25.52 0.00 -18.97
C LEU A 653 -24.77 -0.21 -20.28
N VAL A 654 -25.50 -0.05 -21.42
CA VAL A 654 -24.92 -0.08 -22.76
C VAL A 654 -25.28 1.15 -23.58
N GLN A 655 -24.49 1.44 -24.59
CA GLN A 655 -24.82 2.44 -25.61
C GLN A 655 -25.80 1.86 -26.63
N LYS A 656 -26.35 2.74 -27.46
CA LYS A 656 -27.32 2.32 -28.49
C LYS A 656 -26.73 1.31 -29.47
N THR A 657 -25.49 1.49 -29.90
CA THR A 657 -24.87 0.75 -31.02
C THR A 657 -23.72 -0.15 -30.62
N GLN A 658 -23.20 -0.04 -29.40
CA GLN A 658 -22.03 -0.78 -28.92
C GLN A 658 -22.08 -1.05 -27.43
N VAL A 659 -21.33 -2.05 -26.99
CA VAL A 659 -21.05 -2.33 -25.58
C VAL A 659 -19.81 -1.49 -25.18
N PRO A 660 -19.94 -0.49 -24.27
CA PRO A 660 -18.79 0.31 -23.84
C PRO A 660 -17.69 -0.54 -23.23
N GLU A 661 -16.44 -0.11 -23.34
CA GLU A 661 -15.28 -0.87 -22.86
C GLU A 661 -15.39 -1.24 -21.38
N ALA A 662 -15.76 -0.29 -20.51
CA ALA A 662 -15.95 -0.56 -19.09
C ALA A 662 -17.03 -1.66 -18.85
N THR A 663 -18.11 -1.63 -19.63
CA THR A 663 -19.15 -2.67 -19.57
C THR A 663 -18.63 -4.03 -20.07
N GLN A 664 -17.80 -4.05 -21.12
CA GLN A 664 -17.16 -5.27 -21.59
C GLN A 664 -16.24 -5.88 -20.54
N GLN A 665 -15.43 -5.04 -19.87
CA GLN A 665 -14.53 -5.48 -18.80
C GLN A 665 -15.32 -6.07 -17.62
N ALA A 666 -16.39 -5.38 -17.18
CA ALA A 666 -17.26 -5.89 -16.14
C ALA A 666 -17.90 -7.24 -16.52
N LEU A 667 -18.39 -7.38 -17.74
CA LEU A 667 -18.96 -8.64 -18.25
C LEU A 667 -17.92 -9.77 -18.29
N LYS A 668 -16.70 -9.50 -18.71
CA LYS A 668 -15.59 -10.48 -18.72
C LYS A 668 -15.22 -10.93 -17.31
N ALA A 669 -15.31 -10.03 -16.31
CA ALA A 669 -15.07 -10.37 -14.91
C ALA A 669 -16.17 -11.24 -14.30
N MET A 670 -17.39 -11.23 -14.86
CA MET A 670 -18.54 -12.05 -14.43
C MET A 670 -18.46 -13.47 -14.98
N THR A 671 -17.45 -14.22 -14.59
CA THR A 671 -17.15 -15.55 -15.14
C THR A 671 -18.20 -16.62 -14.85
N LYS A 672 -19.09 -16.40 -13.87
CA LYS A 672 -20.19 -17.29 -13.51
C LYS A 672 -21.50 -16.98 -14.24
N ALA A 673 -21.53 -15.92 -15.07
CA ALA A 673 -22.73 -15.53 -15.80
C ALA A 673 -23.18 -16.61 -16.79
N LYS A 674 -24.39 -17.07 -16.64
CA LYS A 674 -25.07 -18.07 -17.51
C LYS A 674 -26.04 -17.41 -18.48
N THR A 675 -26.63 -16.28 -18.06
CA THR A 675 -27.65 -15.57 -18.87
C THR A 675 -27.40 -14.05 -18.81
N VAL A 676 -27.43 -13.41 -19.96
CA VAL A 676 -27.41 -11.94 -20.14
C VAL A 676 -28.72 -11.52 -20.76
N THR A 677 -29.56 -10.77 -20.02
CA THR A 677 -30.87 -10.31 -20.52
C THR A 677 -30.84 -8.83 -20.88
N ILE A 678 -31.10 -8.52 -22.13
CA ILE A 678 -31.23 -7.12 -22.62
C ILE A 678 -32.66 -6.66 -22.39
N ILE A 679 -32.83 -5.56 -21.65
CA ILE A 679 -34.13 -4.87 -21.48
C ILE A 679 -34.11 -3.61 -22.33
N GLY A 680 -34.89 -3.62 -23.42
CA GLY A 680 -35.02 -2.52 -24.35
C GLY A 680 -35.16 -2.92 -25.81
N GLY A 681 -35.85 -2.08 -26.61
CA GLY A 681 -36.09 -2.30 -28.04
C GLY A 681 -34.90 -1.98 -28.92
N ALA A 682 -34.94 -2.35 -30.21
CA ALA A 682 -33.89 -2.09 -31.17
C ALA A 682 -33.61 -0.57 -31.41
N ASN A 683 -34.59 0.28 -31.09
CA ASN A 683 -34.45 1.74 -31.18
C ASN A 683 -33.55 2.34 -30.07
N THR A 684 -33.50 1.67 -28.92
CA THR A 684 -32.70 2.11 -27.76
C THR A 684 -31.43 1.32 -27.62
N ILE A 685 -31.44 0.03 -27.99
CA ILE A 685 -30.29 -0.88 -27.99
C ILE A 685 -30.31 -1.69 -29.28
N ALA A 686 -29.49 -1.32 -30.25
CA ALA A 686 -29.48 -1.92 -31.60
C ALA A 686 -29.06 -3.41 -31.56
N LYS A 687 -29.43 -4.16 -32.60
CA LYS A 687 -29.07 -5.58 -32.73
C LYS A 687 -27.55 -5.82 -32.82
N THR A 688 -26.78 -4.80 -33.18
CA THR A 688 -25.31 -4.87 -33.17
C THR A 688 -24.78 -5.18 -31.78
N VAL A 689 -25.38 -4.64 -30.72
CA VAL A 689 -25.03 -4.91 -29.32
C VAL A 689 -25.19 -6.40 -28.97
N GLU A 690 -26.21 -7.09 -29.50
CA GLU A 690 -26.35 -8.54 -29.29
C GLU A 690 -25.21 -9.34 -29.95
N LYS A 691 -24.79 -8.91 -31.16
CA LYS A 691 -23.65 -9.55 -31.84
C LYS A 691 -22.35 -9.33 -31.07
N ASP A 692 -22.13 -8.11 -30.56
CA ASP A 692 -20.96 -7.77 -29.77
C ASP A 692 -20.91 -8.60 -28.47
N LEU A 693 -22.05 -8.80 -27.82
CA LEU A 693 -22.14 -9.59 -26.58
C LEU A 693 -21.69 -11.04 -26.77
N HIS A 694 -22.03 -11.68 -27.91
CA HIS A 694 -21.57 -13.03 -28.19
C HIS A 694 -20.04 -13.16 -28.32
N THR A 695 -19.34 -12.05 -28.57
CA THR A 695 -17.86 -12.03 -28.59
C THR A 695 -17.27 -11.75 -27.20
N VAL A 696 -18.05 -11.12 -26.30
CA VAL A 696 -17.59 -10.69 -24.97
C VAL A 696 -17.86 -11.74 -23.89
N VAL A 697 -19.01 -12.44 -23.98
CA VAL A 697 -19.45 -13.43 -22.97
C VAL A 697 -19.82 -14.76 -23.59
N LYS A 698 -19.63 -15.86 -22.83
CA LYS A 698 -20.08 -17.20 -23.21
C LYS A 698 -21.52 -17.52 -22.72
N ALA A 699 -22.20 -16.55 -22.11
CA ALA A 699 -23.54 -16.69 -21.57
C ALA A 699 -24.61 -16.67 -22.66
N GLU A 700 -25.80 -17.26 -22.37
CA GLU A 700 -27.00 -17.14 -23.21
C GLU A 700 -27.46 -15.68 -23.25
N VAL A 701 -27.62 -15.10 -24.44
CA VAL A 701 -28.13 -13.73 -24.59
C VAL A 701 -29.60 -13.74 -24.90
N LYS A 702 -30.42 -13.12 -24.06
CA LYS A 702 -31.87 -12.95 -24.20
C LYS A 702 -32.23 -11.47 -24.34
N ARG A 703 -33.39 -11.19 -24.98
CA ARG A 703 -33.94 -9.84 -25.06
C ARG A 703 -35.39 -9.79 -24.67
N ILE A 704 -35.75 -8.85 -23.81
CA ILE A 704 -37.13 -8.43 -23.57
C ILE A 704 -37.28 -7.07 -24.23
N SER A 705 -38.15 -6.98 -25.23
CA SER A 705 -38.35 -5.79 -26.03
C SER A 705 -39.80 -5.63 -26.46
N ALA A 706 -40.18 -4.40 -26.77
CA ALA A 706 -41.49 -4.07 -27.32
C ALA A 706 -41.39 -2.87 -28.28
N SER A 707 -42.50 -2.48 -28.90
CA SER A 707 -42.61 -1.35 -29.84
C SER A 707 -42.26 -0.01 -29.19
N ASP A 708 -42.61 0.16 -27.95
CA ASP A 708 -42.42 1.38 -27.15
C ASP A 708 -42.32 1.08 -25.65
N ARG A 709 -42.10 2.12 -24.86
CA ARG A 709 -41.89 2.04 -23.38
C ARG A 709 -43.09 1.50 -22.63
N PHE A 710 -44.33 1.77 -23.13
CA PHE A 710 -45.55 1.30 -22.49
C PHE A 710 -45.69 -0.22 -22.66
N ALA A 711 -45.61 -0.66 -23.90
CA ALA A 711 -45.64 -2.07 -24.23
C ALA A 711 -44.47 -2.84 -23.57
N LEU A 712 -43.27 -2.26 -23.49
CA LEU A 712 -42.12 -2.86 -22.80
C LEU A 712 -42.42 -3.07 -21.30
N SER A 713 -43.08 -2.09 -20.64
CA SER A 713 -43.45 -2.26 -19.22
C SER A 713 -44.35 -3.45 -18.97
N ALA A 714 -45.32 -3.68 -19.90
CA ALA A 714 -46.17 -4.85 -19.83
C ALA A 714 -45.45 -6.18 -20.08
N GLU A 715 -44.47 -6.20 -21.03
CA GLU A 715 -43.68 -7.40 -21.27
C GLU A 715 -42.78 -7.74 -20.06
N VAL A 716 -42.16 -6.75 -19.44
CA VAL A 716 -41.37 -6.94 -18.20
C VAL A 716 -42.25 -7.37 -17.04
N ALA A 717 -43.47 -6.82 -16.91
CA ALA A 717 -44.42 -7.18 -15.85
C ALA A 717 -44.81 -8.66 -15.85
N LYS A 718 -44.76 -9.36 -16.99
CA LYS A 718 -45.08 -10.78 -17.10
C LYS A 718 -44.13 -11.70 -16.34
N VAL A 719 -42.93 -11.23 -16.00
CA VAL A 719 -41.93 -11.98 -15.22
C VAL A 719 -42.34 -12.10 -13.75
N PHE A 720 -43.13 -11.18 -13.25
CA PHE A 720 -43.64 -11.21 -11.89
C PHE A 720 -44.76 -12.21 -11.77
N LYS A 721 -44.52 -13.27 -11.00
CA LYS A 721 -45.51 -14.35 -10.80
C LYS A 721 -46.60 -13.85 -9.85
N GLU A 722 -47.85 -13.76 -10.37
CA GLU A 722 -49.07 -13.46 -9.61
C GLU A 722 -48.95 -12.21 -8.68
N PRO A 723 -48.49 -11.04 -9.17
CA PRO A 723 -48.35 -9.88 -8.32
C PRO A 723 -49.70 -9.40 -7.81
N LYS A 724 -49.83 -9.19 -6.49
CA LYS A 724 -51.01 -8.64 -5.84
C LYS A 724 -51.07 -7.13 -5.92
N THR A 725 -49.96 -6.49 -6.15
CA THR A 725 -49.82 -5.01 -6.25
C THR A 725 -48.99 -4.69 -7.48
N ALA A 726 -49.37 -3.63 -8.20
CA ALA A 726 -48.59 -3.05 -9.27
C ALA A 726 -48.40 -1.55 -9.03
N MET A 727 -47.25 -1.00 -9.43
CA MET A 727 -47.03 0.44 -9.50
C MET A 727 -47.36 0.93 -10.91
N ILE A 728 -48.03 2.07 -11.02
CA ILE A 728 -48.44 2.63 -12.29
C ILE A 728 -47.96 4.08 -12.35
N ALA A 729 -47.14 4.40 -13.35
CA ALA A 729 -46.56 5.71 -13.54
C ALA A 729 -46.76 6.24 -14.97
N ASN A 730 -46.67 7.56 -15.15
CA ASN A 730 -46.72 8.13 -16.50
C ASN A 730 -45.36 7.92 -17.19
N GLY A 731 -45.37 7.16 -18.29
CA GLY A 731 -44.15 6.87 -19.05
C GLY A 731 -43.52 8.08 -19.78
N LEU A 732 -44.22 9.22 -19.81
CA LEU A 732 -43.74 10.48 -20.40
C LEU A 732 -43.26 11.50 -19.35
N VAL A 733 -43.44 11.18 -18.05
CA VAL A 733 -42.99 12.02 -16.92
C VAL A 733 -41.89 11.29 -16.16
N PRO A 734 -40.60 11.55 -16.48
CA PRO A 734 -39.47 10.80 -15.91
C PRO A 734 -39.39 10.83 -14.38
N THR A 735 -39.71 11.97 -13.78
CA THR A 735 -39.63 12.18 -12.32
C THR A 735 -40.59 11.25 -11.56
N ASP A 736 -41.86 11.17 -11.98
CA ASP A 736 -42.83 10.30 -11.36
C ASP A 736 -42.48 8.83 -11.54
N ALA A 737 -42.06 8.46 -12.74
CA ALA A 737 -41.67 7.10 -13.06
C ALA A 737 -40.44 6.65 -12.26
N LEU A 738 -39.39 7.46 -12.14
CA LEU A 738 -38.17 7.10 -11.42
C LEU A 738 -38.38 6.89 -9.92
N THR A 739 -39.29 7.63 -9.28
CA THR A 739 -39.60 7.44 -7.85
C THR A 739 -40.24 6.08 -7.55
N SER A 740 -40.84 5.41 -8.56
CA SER A 740 -41.44 4.08 -8.42
C SER A 740 -40.38 2.97 -8.36
N GLY A 741 -39.20 3.17 -8.96
CA GLY A 741 -38.12 2.15 -9.08
C GLY A 741 -37.68 1.52 -7.74
N PRO A 742 -37.23 2.30 -6.75
CA PRO A 742 -36.79 1.74 -5.47
C PRO A 742 -37.89 0.97 -4.72
N VAL A 743 -39.12 1.45 -4.74
CA VAL A 743 -40.24 0.78 -4.07
C VAL A 743 -40.61 -0.51 -4.80
N SER A 744 -40.64 -0.49 -6.13
CA SER A 744 -40.88 -1.66 -6.97
C SER A 744 -39.82 -2.75 -6.72
N GLN A 745 -38.53 -2.37 -6.68
CA GLN A 745 -37.43 -3.28 -6.40
C GLN A 745 -37.49 -3.89 -4.99
N GLN A 746 -37.76 -3.09 -3.98
CA GLN A 746 -37.81 -3.55 -2.59
C GLN A 746 -39.00 -4.46 -2.32
N LYS A 747 -40.16 -4.16 -2.93
CA LYS A 747 -41.43 -4.86 -2.70
C LYS A 747 -41.75 -5.88 -3.77
N GLU A 748 -40.92 -6.01 -4.79
CA GLU A 748 -41.13 -6.91 -5.95
C GLU A 748 -42.44 -6.66 -6.67
N PHE A 749 -42.80 -5.38 -6.87
CA PHE A 749 -43.97 -4.97 -7.63
C PHE A 749 -43.61 -4.69 -9.08
N PRO A 750 -44.38 -5.14 -10.09
CA PRO A 750 -44.20 -4.68 -11.45
C PRO A 750 -44.54 -3.18 -11.58
N ILE A 751 -43.82 -2.52 -12.46
CA ILE A 751 -44.12 -1.14 -12.87
C ILE A 751 -44.77 -1.19 -14.25
N LEU A 752 -45.95 -0.59 -14.36
CA LEU A 752 -46.65 -0.37 -15.63
C LEU A 752 -46.58 1.10 -16.01
N LEU A 753 -46.15 1.37 -17.21
CA LEU A 753 -46.12 2.74 -17.74
C LEU A 753 -47.41 3.02 -18.52
N VAL A 754 -48.03 4.16 -18.26
CA VAL A 754 -49.28 4.60 -18.91
C VAL A 754 -49.10 6.04 -19.46
N ALA A 755 -49.92 6.43 -20.40
CA ALA A 755 -50.06 7.83 -20.79
C ALA A 755 -50.94 8.58 -19.78
N LYS A 756 -50.97 9.92 -19.88
CA LYS A 756 -51.91 10.75 -19.05
C LYS A 756 -53.35 10.29 -19.18
N LYS A 757 -53.77 9.96 -20.40
CA LYS A 757 -55.08 9.42 -20.71
C LYS A 757 -54.91 8.15 -21.56
N GLY A 758 -55.63 7.10 -21.17
CA GLY A 758 -55.66 5.83 -21.89
C GLY A 758 -54.42 4.96 -21.61
N PHE A 759 -54.45 3.77 -22.21
CA PHE A 759 -53.43 2.74 -22.04
C PHE A 759 -52.91 2.25 -23.39
N ASP A 760 -51.67 1.85 -23.43
CA ASP A 760 -51.16 1.00 -24.49
C ASP A 760 -51.88 -0.34 -24.51
N ALA A 761 -52.16 -0.90 -25.69
CA ALA A 761 -52.95 -2.12 -25.85
C ALA A 761 -52.35 -3.34 -25.07
N LYS A 762 -51.02 -3.40 -24.94
CA LYS A 762 -50.36 -4.46 -24.17
C LYS A 762 -50.48 -4.26 -22.66
N VAL A 763 -50.41 -3.00 -22.18
CA VAL A 763 -50.66 -2.66 -20.78
C VAL A 763 -52.10 -2.97 -20.41
N GLU A 764 -53.04 -2.59 -21.24
CA GLU A 764 -54.45 -2.88 -21.02
C GLU A 764 -54.72 -4.39 -21.02
N SER A 765 -54.18 -5.14 -22.00
CA SER A 765 -54.28 -6.57 -22.06
C SER A 765 -53.67 -7.24 -20.82
N TYR A 766 -52.49 -6.75 -20.35
CA TYR A 766 -51.91 -7.29 -19.11
C TYR A 766 -52.82 -7.05 -17.91
N LEU A 767 -53.36 -5.87 -17.72
CA LEU A 767 -54.24 -5.52 -16.62
C LEU A 767 -55.55 -6.34 -16.67
N LYS A 768 -56.12 -6.58 -17.87
CA LYS A 768 -57.29 -7.40 -18.04
C LYS A 768 -57.06 -8.89 -17.72
N ASN A 769 -55.89 -9.42 -18.05
CA ASN A 769 -55.64 -10.83 -17.95
C ASN A 769 -55.06 -11.26 -16.59
N ILE A 770 -54.41 -10.37 -15.84
CA ILE A 770 -53.84 -10.70 -14.54
C ILE A 770 -54.93 -10.82 -13.47
N LYS A 771 -55.11 -12.05 -12.94
CA LYS A 771 -56.18 -12.34 -11.96
C LYS A 771 -55.77 -12.05 -10.50
N SER A 772 -54.51 -11.96 -10.24
CA SER A 772 -53.95 -11.80 -8.88
C SER A 772 -53.91 -10.35 -8.40
N LEU A 773 -54.07 -9.35 -9.29
CA LEU A 773 -53.85 -7.93 -8.96
C LEU A 773 -55.03 -7.36 -8.14
N LYS A 774 -54.78 -6.98 -6.89
CA LYS A 774 -55.75 -6.42 -5.95
C LYS A 774 -55.52 -4.96 -5.65
N LYS A 775 -54.35 -4.41 -5.96
CA LYS A 775 -53.96 -3.06 -5.63
C LYS A 775 -53.12 -2.44 -6.74
N ALA A 776 -53.46 -1.22 -7.09
CA ALA A 776 -52.62 -0.37 -7.93
C ALA A 776 -52.15 0.86 -7.14
N ILE A 777 -50.87 1.17 -7.24
CA ILE A 777 -50.27 2.38 -6.65
C ILE A 777 -49.97 3.33 -7.79
N LEU A 778 -50.74 4.40 -7.88
CA LEU A 778 -50.52 5.45 -8.87
C LEU A 778 -49.41 6.40 -8.38
N VAL A 779 -48.40 6.62 -9.21
CA VAL A 779 -47.26 7.51 -8.92
C VAL A 779 -47.36 8.75 -9.82
N GLY A 780 -47.69 9.87 -9.24
CA GLY A 780 -47.92 11.14 -9.90
C GLY A 780 -49.35 11.72 -9.61
N GLY A 781 -49.50 13.00 -9.77
CA GLY A 781 -50.78 13.66 -9.58
C GLY A 781 -51.73 13.53 -10.78
N LYS A 782 -52.98 14.06 -10.68
CA LYS A 782 -53.96 14.03 -11.74
C LYS A 782 -53.54 14.69 -13.06
N ALA A 783 -52.52 15.60 -13.00
CA ALA A 783 -51.88 16.13 -14.18
C ALA A 783 -51.00 15.10 -14.92
N SER A 784 -50.51 14.11 -14.22
CA SER A 784 -49.66 13.02 -14.74
C SER A 784 -50.50 11.81 -15.16
N ILE A 785 -51.41 11.37 -14.32
CA ILE A 785 -52.36 10.27 -14.59
C ILE A 785 -53.77 10.80 -14.32
N SER A 786 -54.61 10.84 -15.34
CA SER A 786 -55.94 11.45 -15.24
C SER A 786 -56.89 10.63 -14.35
N GLU A 787 -57.91 11.28 -13.79
CA GLU A 787 -58.98 10.64 -13.03
C GLU A 787 -59.74 9.58 -13.86
N GLU A 788 -59.86 9.79 -15.18
CA GLU A 788 -60.42 8.83 -16.10
C GLU A 788 -59.56 7.53 -16.15
N SER A 789 -58.22 7.71 -16.27
CA SER A 789 -57.29 6.58 -16.23
C SER A 789 -57.28 5.88 -14.86
N GLU A 790 -57.36 6.60 -13.77
CA GLU A 790 -57.48 6.08 -12.41
C GLU A 790 -58.72 5.22 -12.24
N LYS A 791 -59.90 5.69 -12.69
CA LYS A 791 -61.16 4.91 -12.67
C LYS A 791 -61.08 3.65 -13.52
N ALA A 792 -60.48 3.75 -14.71
CA ALA A 792 -60.27 2.59 -15.57
C ALA A 792 -59.31 1.54 -14.94
N ILE A 793 -58.21 2.00 -14.29
CA ILE A 793 -57.31 1.11 -13.54
C ILE A 793 -58.07 0.39 -12.42
N ALA A 794 -58.87 1.12 -11.66
CA ALA A 794 -59.68 0.53 -10.59
C ALA A 794 -60.61 -0.57 -11.11
N GLY A 795 -61.16 -0.44 -12.35
CA GLY A 795 -62.00 -1.46 -13.00
C GLY A 795 -61.28 -2.76 -13.39
N PHE A 796 -59.92 -2.77 -13.42
CA PHE A 796 -59.14 -3.96 -13.67
C PHE A 796 -58.76 -4.72 -12.39
N LEU A 797 -58.88 -4.15 -11.21
CA LEU A 797 -58.58 -4.78 -9.93
C LEU A 797 -59.64 -5.82 -9.60
N LYS A 798 -59.24 -7.00 -9.09
CA LYS A 798 -60.13 -8.15 -8.82
C LYS A 798 -60.14 -8.49 -7.35
#